data_61a06543772ebfca2f73ffb07ac03aad
#
_entry.id   61a06543772ebfca2f73ffb07ac03aad
#
_cell.length_a   1.000
_cell.length_b   1.000
_cell.length_c   1.000
_cell.angle_alpha   90.00
_cell.angle_beta   90.00
_cell.angle_gamma   90.00
#
_symmetry.space_group_name_H-M   'P 1'
#
loop_
_entity.id
_entity.type
_entity.pdbx_description
1 polymer ?
#
loop_
_entity_poly.entity_id
_entity_poly.type
_entity_poly.pdbx_seq_one_letter_code
_entity_poly.pdbx_strand_id
1 'polypeptide(L)'
;MSVWRAKCEWWLALAALVLLPSLASALTTQSLDSGWQFRLAPSDPHAKTHPRAAQWLPATVPGSAQTALMALKLVPDPYWRTNEPAIQWVGLSNWQYRTHFDVDAVTLARGHVDLVFDGLDTFADVYLNGHKILSADNMFRRWRVPVKSLLHAGANTLEVRLYSPIGRVLSWLLKQPYALPGEFDSPFGDEPRGKQTANYVRKAAYQYGWDWGPRIVTVGIWQDVKLESWDALRLKDFSIAQPVVTADIAKLQAQLELDSDVAGTARVALRWRAPDGSSRTMDHDITLKPGDNAVAIPFEIARPQRWWPVGYGQPNLYDFHVDVTIAGNALAGADRETGLRSIELRRQKDKWGKSFEFVVNGVPIFAKGANVIPMDMFPTRVTPARLARLLESARDANMNMLRIWGGGYYLPDDFYATADRLGLMVWQEFMFGGAIPPANQAFRDNVRVEAIQQVMRLRDHPSIVLWCGNNEVETGWESWDDRKAFKQSITPAQRAQIEQGMRELFDRTLRDVVAKYAPDVPYWPSSPGTDYEGAVNVTDNGDYHYWNVWSGDALQATAYLDVTPRFMTEYGLQSLPAMATIDAFTEPKDRSIDSPVMRAHQKYDRGAHYDESRGNQRLLKYVEREFGKPKGFAALVYLSQAMQAEGIQLAAEHLRASRPESMGSLYWQLDDVWPGITWSGIDWYGRWKMLQYHARRFYAPLLIAALRNKGVTTVSLVSDGTTALPVRWRVRVMDFAGKVLSEHTADATLAPLSGTQVARFTDAQLLDGADPRKSFAVFDLLDGDKMVSRNLVFFDAPKNLALPVPHVDAQLMQEKNGCALTLSSHTLAREVWVSFGDLDARLSDNAIDILPGQHVTVTVHGNASLAALRKALKVQDLATVMAGAPR
;
A
#
# COMPACT_ATOMS: atom_id res chain seq x y z
N MET A 1 92.07 -21.41 4.82
CA MET A 1 92.69 -20.62 5.88
C MET A 1 91.63 -19.94 6.67
N SER A 2 91.51 -20.33 7.74
CA SER A 2 91.36 -20.27 9.18
C SER A 2 89.95 -19.79 9.61
N VAL A 3 89.17 -20.71 10.17
CA VAL A 3 89.05 -21.05 11.57
C VAL A 3 88.98 -19.84 12.51
N TRP A 4 87.79 -19.64 13.13
CA TRP A 4 87.68 -19.67 14.58
C TRP A 4 86.22 -19.77 15.11
N ARG A 5 86.06 -20.71 16.07
CA ARG A 5 84.91 -20.99 16.91
C ARG A 5 84.66 -19.86 17.93
N ALA A 6 83.37 -19.68 18.36
CA ALA A 6 83.07 -19.75 19.83
C ALA A 6 81.56 -19.46 20.07
N LYS A 7 80.91 -20.26 20.69
CA LYS A 7 80.26 -20.44 22.01
C LYS A 7 78.81 -20.03 22.02
N CYS A 8 78.03 -21.05 22.32
CA CYS A 8 76.60 -21.06 22.81
C CYS A 8 76.54 -20.33 24.16
N GLU A 9 75.54 -19.43 24.28
CA GLU A 9 74.90 -19.12 25.56
C GLU A 9 73.42 -19.18 25.39
N TRP A 10 72.81 -20.09 26.17
CA TRP A 10 71.36 -20.33 26.28
C TRP A 10 70.79 -19.22 27.18
N TRP A 11 69.90 -18.36 26.60
CA TRP A 11 68.96 -17.56 27.37
C TRP A 11 67.57 -18.09 27.19
N LEU A 12 67.00 -18.71 28.24
CA LEU A 12 65.63 -19.05 28.41
C LEU A 12 64.78 -17.74 28.46
N ALA A 13 64.19 -17.34 27.35
CA ALA A 13 63.13 -16.35 27.35
C ALA A 13 61.79 -17.02 27.67
N LEU A 14 61.32 -16.83 28.90
CA LEU A 14 59.91 -17.09 29.29
C LEU A 14 59.03 -16.20 28.38
N ALA A 15 58.36 -16.82 27.39
CA ALA A 15 57.28 -16.20 26.66
C ALA A 15 56.05 -16.15 27.59
N ALA A 16 55.88 -15.02 28.25
CA ALA A 16 54.58 -14.70 28.85
C ALA A 16 53.56 -14.66 27.73
N LEU A 17 52.68 -15.64 27.61
CA LEU A 17 51.48 -15.61 26.82
C LEU A 17 50.60 -14.49 27.40
N VAL A 18 50.73 -13.27 26.85
CA VAL A 18 49.74 -12.23 27.02
C VAL A 18 48.51 -12.75 26.30
N LEU A 19 47.53 -13.26 27.06
CA LEU A 19 46.17 -13.41 26.57
C LEU A 19 45.69 -12.04 26.19
N LEU A 20 45.85 -11.70 24.89
CA LEU A 20 45.16 -10.56 24.32
C LEU A 20 43.65 -10.81 24.52
N PRO A 21 42.91 -9.90 25.16
CA PRO A 21 41.45 -10.06 25.20
C PRO A 21 40.97 -10.17 23.75
N SER A 22 40.21 -11.21 23.46
CA SER A 22 39.55 -11.36 22.19
C SER A 22 38.86 -10.03 21.87
N LEU A 23 39.20 -9.44 20.73
CA LEU A 23 38.52 -8.25 20.20
C LEU A 23 37.02 -8.54 20.27
N ALA A 24 36.31 -7.81 21.14
CA ALA A 24 34.84 -7.90 21.19
C ALA A 24 34.32 -7.51 19.83
N SER A 25 33.79 -8.51 19.11
CA SER A 25 33.30 -8.33 17.76
C SER A 25 31.87 -7.79 17.80
N ALA A 26 31.52 -6.92 16.86
CA ALA A 26 30.16 -6.43 16.64
C ALA A 26 29.14 -7.57 16.52
N LEU A 27 27.86 -7.27 16.58
CA LEU A 27 26.76 -8.21 16.33
C LEU A 27 27.03 -9.04 15.07
N THR A 28 26.98 -10.37 15.18
CA THR A 28 27.12 -11.28 14.04
C THR A 28 25.80 -11.98 13.80
N THR A 29 25.39 -12.06 12.55
CA THR A 29 24.12 -12.72 12.13
C THR A 29 24.42 -13.92 11.24
N GLN A 30 23.79 -15.05 11.54
CA GLN A 30 23.77 -16.25 10.70
C GLN A 30 22.33 -16.48 10.24
N SER A 31 22.06 -16.41 8.92
CA SER A 31 20.76 -16.78 8.35
C SER A 31 20.50 -18.27 8.52
N LEU A 32 19.25 -18.60 8.86
CA LEU A 32 18.75 -19.97 8.96
C LEU A 32 17.63 -20.25 7.94
N ASP A 33 17.54 -19.50 6.84
CA ASP A 33 16.44 -19.58 5.85
C ASP A 33 16.57 -20.76 4.89
N SER A 34 17.64 -21.57 5.00
CA SER A 34 17.91 -22.69 4.11
C SER A 34 17.73 -24.06 4.77
N GLY A 35 17.61 -25.10 3.93
CA GLY A 35 17.56 -26.48 4.41
C GLY A 35 16.24 -26.91 5.06
N TRP A 36 15.19 -26.12 4.95
CA TRP A 36 13.91 -26.42 5.57
C TRP A 36 13.16 -27.55 4.87
N GLN A 37 12.52 -28.36 5.70
CA GLN A 37 11.53 -29.36 5.31
C GLN A 37 10.22 -29.08 6.05
N PHE A 38 9.09 -29.45 5.43
CA PHE A 38 7.77 -29.35 6.06
C PHE A 38 6.93 -30.61 5.82
N ARG A 39 5.91 -30.80 6.65
CA ARG A 39 4.89 -31.85 6.47
C ARG A 39 3.60 -31.48 7.20
N LEU A 40 2.52 -32.15 6.85
CA LEU A 40 1.33 -32.21 7.71
C LEU A 40 1.70 -32.82 9.06
N ALA A 41 1.16 -32.27 10.15
CA ALA A 41 1.32 -32.89 11.45
C ALA A 41 0.75 -34.31 11.44
N PRO A 42 1.41 -35.32 12.01
CA PRO A 42 0.95 -36.73 11.96
C PRO A 42 -0.45 -36.95 12.55
N SER A 43 -0.87 -36.09 13.48
CA SER A 43 -2.20 -36.13 14.11
C SER A 43 -3.26 -35.36 13.32
N ASP A 44 -2.90 -34.68 12.23
CA ASP A 44 -3.85 -33.87 11.45
C ASP A 44 -4.81 -34.78 10.66
N PRO A 45 -6.12 -34.52 10.68
CA PRO A 45 -7.09 -35.34 9.96
C PRO A 45 -6.81 -35.45 8.45
N HIS A 46 -6.28 -34.37 7.82
CA HIS A 46 -5.95 -34.32 6.39
C HIS A 46 -4.75 -35.20 6.02
N ALA A 47 -3.96 -35.68 6.98
CA ALA A 47 -2.84 -36.59 6.69
C ALA A 47 -3.28 -37.90 6.00
N LYS A 48 -4.53 -38.34 6.23
CA LYS A 48 -5.10 -39.53 5.59
C LYS A 48 -5.53 -39.27 4.14
N THR A 49 -6.05 -38.10 3.87
CA THR A 49 -6.52 -37.71 2.51
C THR A 49 -5.41 -37.16 1.64
N HIS A 50 -4.32 -36.64 2.26
CA HIS A 50 -3.16 -36.06 1.59
C HIS A 50 -1.85 -36.74 2.05
N PRO A 51 -1.69 -38.05 1.84
CA PRO A 51 -0.58 -38.85 2.42
C PRO A 51 0.80 -38.41 1.95
N ARG A 52 0.92 -37.80 0.77
CA ARG A 52 2.17 -37.24 0.28
C ARG A 52 2.59 -36.00 1.07
N ALA A 53 1.65 -35.12 1.44
CA ALA A 53 1.90 -33.95 2.29
C ALA A 53 2.24 -34.32 3.75
N ALA A 54 1.92 -35.54 4.18
CA ALA A 54 2.28 -36.08 5.50
C ALA A 54 3.74 -36.57 5.59
N GLN A 55 4.46 -36.64 4.46
CA GLN A 55 5.88 -36.94 4.40
C GLN A 55 6.70 -35.64 4.50
N TRP A 56 7.95 -35.74 4.96
CA TRP A 56 8.87 -34.61 4.94
C TRP A 56 9.20 -34.21 3.50
N LEU A 57 8.88 -32.99 3.13
CA LEU A 57 9.05 -32.38 1.83
C LEU A 57 9.91 -31.11 1.97
N PRO A 58 10.65 -30.71 0.91
CA PRO A 58 11.39 -29.45 0.94
C PRO A 58 10.45 -28.25 1.05
N ALA A 59 10.83 -27.26 1.87
CA ALA A 59 10.15 -25.98 2.01
C ALA A 59 11.08 -24.81 1.71
N THR A 60 10.51 -23.74 1.17
CA THR A 60 11.17 -22.44 1.08
C THR A 60 10.77 -21.62 2.30
N VAL A 61 11.76 -21.04 2.98
CA VAL A 61 11.60 -20.07 4.07
C VAL A 61 12.43 -18.85 3.70
N PRO A 62 11.86 -17.64 3.75
CA PRO A 62 10.45 -17.32 4.04
C PRO A 62 9.44 -17.92 3.06
N GLY A 63 8.28 -18.35 3.58
CA GLY A 63 7.23 -18.96 2.77
C GLY A 63 6.00 -19.40 3.56
N SER A 64 5.08 -20.06 2.87
CA SER A 64 3.90 -20.70 3.47
C SER A 64 3.75 -22.15 3.02
N ALA A 65 2.96 -22.95 3.73
CA ALA A 65 2.62 -24.29 3.32
C ALA A 65 1.96 -24.32 1.93
N GLN A 66 1.11 -23.31 1.64
CA GLN A 66 0.47 -23.16 0.34
C GLN A 66 1.50 -22.98 -0.78
N THR A 67 2.46 -22.06 -0.63
CA THR A 67 3.48 -21.79 -1.66
C THR A 67 4.40 -22.99 -1.86
N ALA A 68 4.76 -23.69 -0.78
CA ALA A 68 5.56 -24.91 -0.86
C ALA A 68 4.80 -26.04 -1.58
N LEU A 69 3.52 -26.27 -1.27
CA LEU A 69 2.69 -27.27 -1.95
C LEU A 69 2.47 -26.95 -3.43
N MET A 70 2.27 -25.67 -3.79
CA MET A 70 2.17 -25.23 -5.19
C MET A 70 3.47 -25.50 -5.96
N ALA A 71 4.63 -25.17 -5.38
CA ALA A 71 5.93 -25.43 -5.98
C ALA A 71 6.16 -26.92 -6.26
N LEU A 72 5.67 -27.78 -5.37
CA LEU A 72 5.70 -29.24 -5.50
C LEU A 72 4.56 -29.81 -6.37
N LYS A 73 3.67 -28.98 -6.91
CA LYS A 73 2.48 -29.38 -7.69
C LYS A 73 1.55 -30.34 -6.93
N LEU A 74 1.45 -30.19 -5.61
CA LEU A 74 0.56 -30.97 -4.75
C LEU A 74 -0.78 -30.30 -4.55
N VAL A 75 -0.87 -29.00 -4.85
CA VAL A 75 -2.11 -28.22 -4.97
C VAL A 75 -2.04 -27.37 -6.24
N PRO A 76 -3.19 -27.07 -6.87
CA PRO A 76 -3.22 -26.20 -8.04
C PRO A 76 -2.96 -24.74 -7.68
N ASP A 77 -2.62 -23.92 -8.70
CA ASP A 77 -2.60 -22.47 -8.55
C ASP A 77 -4.01 -21.96 -8.27
N PRO A 78 -4.28 -21.31 -7.12
CA PRO A 78 -5.62 -20.81 -6.76
C PRO A 78 -6.09 -19.66 -7.66
N TYR A 79 -5.19 -19.01 -8.40
CA TYR A 79 -5.53 -17.89 -9.30
C TYR A 79 -6.01 -18.38 -10.67
N TRP A 80 -5.80 -19.66 -10.98
CA TRP A 80 -6.27 -20.22 -12.24
C TRP A 80 -7.74 -20.65 -12.15
N ARG A 81 -8.58 -20.01 -12.94
CA ARG A 81 -10.01 -20.32 -13.11
C ARG A 81 -10.74 -20.38 -11.76
N THR A 82 -11.23 -21.55 -11.38
CA THR A 82 -12.03 -21.79 -10.16
C THR A 82 -11.29 -22.62 -9.12
N ASN A 83 -9.95 -22.54 -9.04
CA ASN A 83 -9.13 -23.42 -8.19
C ASN A 83 -9.10 -23.02 -6.71
N GLU A 84 -9.60 -21.84 -6.33
CA GLU A 84 -9.56 -21.34 -4.93
C GLU A 84 -10.07 -22.38 -3.89
N PRO A 85 -11.19 -23.12 -4.12
CA PRO A 85 -11.67 -24.11 -3.16
C PRO A 85 -10.71 -25.27 -2.92
N ALA A 86 -9.88 -25.60 -3.91
CA ALA A 86 -9.00 -26.78 -3.85
C ALA A 86 -7.86 -26.66 -2.84
N ILE A 87 -7.55 -25.44 -2.34
CA ILE A 87 -6.46 -25.23 -1.39
C ILE A 87 -6.95 -24.87 0.02
N GLN A 88 -8.24 -24.82 0.29
CA GLN A 88 -8.77 -24.40 1.58
C GLN A 88 -8.33 -25.29 2.75
N TRP A 89 -8.20 -26.60 2.50
CA TRP A 89 -7.76 -27.57 3.50
C TRP A 89 -6.37 -27.25 4.09
N VAL A 90 -5.52 -26.52 3.36
CA VAL A 90 -4.17 -26.17 3.80
C VAL A 90 -4.19 -25.23 5.00
N GLY A 91 -5.07 -24.23 4.99
CA GLY A 91 -5.28 -23.30 6.11
C GLY A 91 -6.00 -23.92 7.31
N LEU A 92 -6.72 -25.04 7.08
CA LEU A 92 -7.40 -25.81 8.14
C LEU A 92 -6.46 -26.82 8.83
N SER A 93 -5.25 -27.03 8.28
CA SER A 93 -4.31 -28.07 8.72
C SER A 93 -3.24 -27.53 9.64
N ASN A 94 -2.71 -28.44 10.46
CA ASN A 94 -1.52 -28.19 11.28
C ASN A 94 -0.26 -28.67 10.54
N TRP A 95 0.81 -27.91 10.62
CA TRP A 95 2.04 -28.16 9.88
C TRP A 95 3.24 -28.27 10.81
N GLN A 96 4.24 -29.07 10.42
CA GLN A 96 5.53 -29.17 11.06
C GLN A 96 6.62 -28.77 10.09
N TYR A 97 7.49 -27.87 10.50
CA TYR A 97 8.70 -27.44 9.79
C TYR A 97 9.92 -27.88 10.58
N ARG A 98 11.00 -28.25 9.90
CA ARG A 98 12.29 -28.50 10.54
C ARG A 98 13.44 -28.09 9.64
N THR A 99 14.56 -27.71 10.27
CA THR A 99 15.84 -27.55 9.61
C THR A 99 16.97 -28.03 10.54
N HIS A 100 18.12 -28.35 9.94
CA HIS A 100 19.36 -28.61 10.63
C HIS A 100 20.36 -27.53 10.26
N PHE A 101 21.11 -27.07 11.25
CA PHE A 101 22.09 -26.00 11.05
C PHE A 101 23.29 -26.23 11.98
N ASP A 102 24.46 -25.80 11.52
CA ASP A 102 25.69 -25.91 12.29
C ASP A 102 25.97 -24.60 13.04
N VAL A 103 26.47 -24.73 14.28
CA VAL A 103 26.98 -23.60 15.06
C VAL A 103 28.46 -23.85 15.33
N ASP A 104 29.29 -22.86 14.96
CA ASP A 104 30.72 -22.96 15.18
C ASP A 104 31.13 -22.63 16.64
N ALA A 105 32.37 -23.01 16.97
CA ALA A 105 32.91 -22.77 18.31
C ALA A 105 33.07 -21.27 18.63
N VAL A 106 33.25 -20.43 17.62
CA VAL A 106 33.38 -18.97 17.78
C VAL A 106 32.03 -18.39 18.20
N THR A 107 30.95 -18.73 17.53
CA THR A 107 29.58 -18.31 17.87
C THR A 107 29.20 -18.79 19.29
N LEU A 108 29.51 -20.04 19.66
CA LEU A 108 29.23 -20.56 21.00
C LEU A 108 30.08 -19.87 22.09
N ALA A 109 31.28 -19.42 21.78
CA ALA A 109 32.13 -18.68 22.72
C ALA A 109 31.65 -17.28 23.06
N ARG A 110 30.74 -16.69 22.18
CA ARG A 110 30.17 -15.37 22.40
C ARG A 110 29.38 -15.31 23.72
N GLY A 111 29.29 -14.11 24.30
CA GLY A 111 28.51 -13.85 25.53
C GLY A 111 27.03 -14.21 25.37
N HIS A 112 26.44 -13.81 24.27
CA HIS A 112 25.00 -14.00 23.94
C HIS A 112 24.82 -14.62 22.58
N VAL A 113 23.80 -15.48 22.47
CA VAL A 113 23.28 -16.03 21.20
C VAL A 113 21.77 -16.10 21.28
N ASP A 114 21.10 -15.37 20.42
CA ASP A 114 19.65 -15.31 20.31
C ASP A 114 19.19 -15.94 18.99
N LEU A 115 18.10 -16.70 19.03
CA LEU A 115 17.33 -17.09 17.86
C LEU A 115 16.24 -16.04 17.60
N VAL A 116 16.16 -15.55 16.37
CA VAL A 116 15.23 -14.51 15.97
C VAL A 116 14.38 -15.01 14.82
N PHE A 117 13.06 -14.89 14.98
CA PHE A 117 12.08 -15.01 13.91
C PHE A 117 11.52 -13.61 13.65
N ASP A 118 11.67 -13.10 12.45
CA ASP A 118 11.09 -11.80 12.07
C ASP A 118 9.57 -11.89 11.87
N GLY A 119 9.02 -13.10 11.58
CA GLY A 119 7.58 -13.33 11.53
C GLY A 119 7.19 -14.81 11.44
N LEU A 120 6.25 -15.23 12.29
CA LEU A 120 5.62 -16.56 12.28
C LEU A 120 4.11 -16.42 12.02
N ASP A 121 3.58 -17.12 11.04
CA ASP A 121 2.19 -17.05 10.62
C ASP A 121 1.41 -18.33 11.00
N THR A 122 0.71 -18.34 12.12
CA THR A 122 0.50 -17.34 13.18
C THR A 122 0.73 -17.99 14.55
N PHE A 123 -0.01 -19.08 14.86
CA PHE A 123 0.18 -19.85 16.08
C PHE A 123 1.29 -20.87 15.89
N ALA A 124 2.38 -20.74 16.63
CA ALA A 124 3.52 -21.62 16.50
C ALA A 124 4.11 -22.01 17.85
N ASP A 125 4.51 -23.28 18.00
CA ASP A 125 5.41 -23.75 19.04
C ASP A 125 6.78 -24.05 18.42
N VAL A 126 7.84 -23.47 18.96
CA VAL A 126 9.22 -23.62 18.46
C VAL A 126 10.03 -24.48 19.43
N TYR A 127 10.79 -25.41 18.87
CA TYR A 127 11.65 -26.34 19.60
C TYR A 127 13.09 -26.28 19.06
N LEU A 128 14.05 -26.12 19.94
CA LEU A 128 15.47 -26.23 19.63
C LEU A 128 16.06 -27.44 20.36
N ASN A 129 16.66 -28.37 19.61
CA ASN A 129 17.23 -29.61 20.13
C ASN A 129 16.25 -30.40 21.03
N GLY A 130 14.94 -30.38 20.68
CA GLY A 130 13.88 -31.04 21.41
C GLY A 130 13.29 -30.23 22.59
N HIS A 131 13.88 -29.11 22.97
CA HIS A 131 13.37 -28.23 24.02
C HIS A 131 12.44 -27.16 23.46
N LYS A 132 11.24 -27.01 24.00
CA LYS A 132 10.32 -25.94 23.65
C LYS A 132 10.86 -24.59 24.15
N ILE A 133 11.04 -23.64 23.25
CA ILE A 133 11.66 -22.34 23.53
C ILE A 133 10.70 -21.15 23.34
N LEU A 134 9.62 -21.31 22.53
CA LEU A 134 8.70 -20.23 22.19
C LEU A 134 7.31 -20.77 21.89
N SER A 135 6.28 -19.98 22.26
CA SER A 135 4.92 -20.05 21.69
C SER A 135 4.58 -18.69 21.11
N ALA A 136 4.29 -18.65 19.79
CA ALA A 136 3.89 -17.45 19.06
C ALA A 136 2.38 -17.47 18.77
N ASP A 137 1.77 -16.25 18.71
CA ASP A 137 0.33 -16.04 18.47
C ASP A 137 0.02 -14.76 17.68
N ASN A 138 1.04 -14.19 17.02
CA ASN A 138 0.91 -12.93 16.28
C ASN A 138 1.89 -12.93 15.10
N MET A 139 1.38 -12.79 13.85
CA MET A 139 2.23 -12.82 12.65
C MET A 139 3.03 -11.54 12.42
N PHE A 140 2.66 -10.44 13.06
CA PHE A 140 3.26 -9.11 12.88
C PHE A 140 4.40 -8.83 13.86
N ARG A 141 4.67 -9.76 14.81
CA ARG A 141 5.69 -9.61 15.81
C ARG A 141 6.98 -10.31 15.42
N ARG A 142 8.10 -9.65 15.74
CA ARG A 142 9.41 -10.29 15.82
C ARG A 142 9.54 -11.04 17.15
N TRP A 143 10.02 -12.26 17.09
CA TRP A 143 10.21 -13.13 18.23
C TRP A 143 11.70 -13.39 18.45
N ARG A 144 12.23 -13.00 19.59
CA ARG A 144 13.64 -13.16 19.98
C ARG A 144 13.72 -14.01 21.23
N VAL A 145 14.57 -15.04 21.21
CA VAL A 145 14.73 -15.99 22.31
C VAL A 145 16.22 -16.25 22.58
N PRO A 146 16.73 -16.04 23.81
CA PRO A 146 18.07 -16.45 24.17
C PRO A 146 18.21 -17.97 24.12
N VAL A 147 19.19 -18.49 23.35
CA VAL A 147 19.30 -19.93 23.09
C VAL A 147 20.68 -20.50 23.35
N LYS A 148 21.67 -19.69 23.77
CA LYS A 148 23.06 -20.11 23.95
C LYS A 148 23.19 -21.40 24.75
N SER A 149 22.46 -21.55 25.86
CA SER A 149 22.52 -22.73 26.74
C SER A 149 21.96 -24.02 26.14
N LEU A 150 21.22 -23.93 25.04
CA LEU A 150 20.62 -25.08 24.35
C LEU A 150 21.36 -25.47 23.07
N LEU A 151 22.33 -24.64 22.63
CA LEU A 151 23.14 -24.89 21.45
C LEU A 151 24.36 -25.73 21.77
N HIS A 152 24.83 -26.53 20.80
CA HIS A 152 26.11 -27.22 20.81
C HIS A 152 26.91 -26.97 19.53
N ALA A 153 28.20 -27.20 19.59
CA ALA A 153 29.06 -27.12 18.43
C ALA A 153 28.65 -28.17 17.39
N GLY A 154 28.64 -27.81 16.13
CA GLY A 154 28.13 -28.62 15.01
C GLY A 154 26.62 -28.64 14.92
N ALA A 155 26.04 -29.76 14.58
CA ALA A 155 24.64 -29.86 14.16
C ALA A 155 23.63 -29.61 15.28
N ASN A 156 22.70 -28.69 15.03
CA ASN A 156 21.55 -28.40 15.88
C ASN A 156 20.27 -28.60 15.05
N THR A 157 19.16 -28.89 15.72
CA THR A 157 17.85 -29.12 15.08
C THR A 157 16.86 -28.07 15.57
N LEU A 158 16.26 -27.36 14.62
CA LEU A 158 15.18 -26.42 14.84
C LEU A 158 13.88 -26.99 14.26
N GLU A 159 12.83 -27.09 15.09
CA GLU A 159 11.50 -27.55 14.70
C GLU A 159 10.47 -26.46 15.02
N VAL A 160 9.55 -26.17 14.10
CA VAL A 160 8.42 -25.25 14.28
C VAL A 160 7.12 -26.00 14.00
N ARG A 161 6.23 -26.02 14.98
CA ARG A 161 4.88 -26.60 14.86
C ARG A 161 3.89 -25.48 14.72
N LEU A 162 3.28 -25.38 13.55
CA LEU A 162 2.29 -24.38 13.19
C LEU A 162 0.89 -24.98 13.27
N TYR A 163 -0.01 -24.24 13.89
CA TYR A 163 -1.40 -24.65 14.10
C TYR A 163 -2.33 -23.86 13.20
N SER A 164 -3.36 -24.52 12.67
CA SER A 164 -4.43 -23.84 11.94
C SER A 164 -5.00 -22.68 12.76
N PRO A 165 -4.94 -21.43 12.26
CA PRO A 165 -5.52 -20.30 12.97
C PRO A 165 -7.04 -20.41 13.05
N ILE A 166 -7.69 -21.01 12.04
CA ILE A 166 -9.13 -21.29 12.03
C ILE A 166 -9.45 -22.34 13.10
N GLY A 167 -8.86 -23.53 13.00
CA GLY A 167 -9.19 -24.66 13.88
C GLY A 167 -8.93 -24.35 15.36
N ARG A 168 -7.82 -23.64 15.64
CA ARG A 168 -7.45 -23.27 17.01
C ARG A 168 -8.45 -22.31 17.66
N VAL A 169 -8.88 -21.29 16.94
CA VAL A 169 -9.82 -20.29 17.42
C VAL A 169 -11.24 -20.83 17.43
N LEU A 170 -11.69 -21.50 16.37
CA LEU A 170 -13.07 -21.97 16.23
C LEU A 170 -13.45 -22.94 17.35
N SER A 171 -12.55 -23.82 17.77
CA SER A 171 -12.78 -24.78 18.85
C SER A 171 -13.09 -24.09 20.20
N TRP A 172 -12.52 -22.91 20.44
CA TRP A 172 -12.79 -22.05 21.59
C TRP A 172 -14.04 -21.20 21.37
N LEU A 173 -14.19 -20.59 20.17
CA LEU A 173 -15.25 -19.63 19.81
C LEU A 173 -16.65 -20.28 19.88
N LEU A 174 -16.75 -21.55 19.50
CA LEU A 174 -18.01 -22.31 19.59
C LEU A 174 -18.54 -22.49 21.02
N LYS A 175 -17.68 -22.29 22.02
CA LYS A 175 -18.04 -22.37 23.45
C LYS A 175 -18.35 -21.02 24.08
N GLN A 176 -18.17 -19.92 23.32
CA GLN A 176 -18.45 -18.59 23.83
C GLN A 176 -19.94 -18.23 23.74
N PRO A 177 -20.45 -17.38 24.63
CA PRO A 177 -21.85 -16.98 24.65
C PRO A 177 -22.28 -16.21 23.38
N TYR A 178 -21.34 -15.51 22.76
CA TYR A 178 -21.51 -14.81 21.47
C TYR A 178 -20.19 -14.78 20.71
N ALA A 179 -20.25 -14.50 19.41
CA ALA A 179 -19.07 -14.16 18.60
C ALA A 179 -19.12 -12.67 18.23
N LEU A 180 -17.97 -12.01 18.26
CA LEU A 180 -17.83 -10.64 17.79
C LEU A 180 -18.06 -10.59 16.26
N PRO A 181 -18.74 -9.57 15.73
CA PRO A 181 -18.94 -9.43 14.30
C PRO A 181 -17.60 -9.29 13.57
N GLY A 182 -17.36 -10.17 12.60
CA GLY A 182 -16.27 -10.10 11.65
C GLY A 182 -16.69 -9.37 10.38
N GLU A 183 -15.81 -9.36 9.36
CA GLU A 183 -16.09 -8.66 8.11
C GLU A 183 -16.83 -9.57 7.11
N PHE A 184 -16.30 -10.75 6.85
CA PHE A 184 -16.84 -11.68 5.88
C PHE A 184 -16.97 -13.10 6.45
N ASP A 185 -18.10 -13.75 6.22
CA ASP A 185 -18.28 -15.17 6.51
C ASP A 185 -17.48 -16.01 5.47
N SER A 186 -17.00 -17.18 5.89
CA SER A 186 -16.39 -18.13 4.97
C SER A 186 -17.42 -18.70 3.98
N PRO A 187 -17.13 -18.69 2.67
CA PRO A 187 -18.00 -19.33 1.66
C PRO A 187 -17.84 -20.85 1.60
N PHE A 188 -16.89 -21.41 2.33
CA PHE A 188 -16.52 -22.83 2.19
C PHE A 188 -17.10 -23.72 3.29
N GLY A 189 -17.85 -23.15 4.24
CA GLY A 189 -18.49 -23.88 5.33
C GLY A 189 -17.54 -24.40 6.42
N ASP A 190 -16.31 -23.97 6.40
CA ASP A 190 -15.28 -24.32 7.39
C ASP A 190 -15.41 -23.50 8.69
N GLU A 191 -16.14 -22.40 8.64
CA GLU A 191 -16.60 -21.61 9.79
C GLU A 191 -18.14 -21.49 9.74
N PRO A 192 -18.87 -21.77 10.84
CA PRO A 192 -20.30 -21.48 10.88
C PRO A 192 -20.59 -20.00 10.67
N ARG A 193 -21.64 -19.67 9.96
CA ARG A 193 -22.07 -18.30 9.69
C ARG A 193 -22.12 -17.47 10.99
N GLY A 194 -21.52 -16.27 10.97
CA GLY A 194 -21.40 -15.38 12.11
C GLY A 194 -20.41 -15.86 13.20
N LYS A 195 -19.57 -16.85 12.91
CA LYS A 195 -18.51 -17.36 13.79
C LYS A 195 -17.13 -17.16 13.17
N GLN A 196 -16.86 -15.95 12.67
CA GLN A 196 -15.59 -15.60 12.04
C GLN A 196 -14.43 -15.66 13.06
N THR A 197 -13.37 -16.39 12.73
CA THR A 197 -12.19 -16.52 13.59
C THR A 197 -11.19 -15.40 13.41
N ALA A 198 -11.24 -14.67 12.31
CA ALA A 198 -10.32 -13.58 11.96
C ALA A 198 -10.21 -12.50 13.06
N ASN A 199 -11.30 -12.14 13.72
CA ASN A 199 -11.34 -11.14 14.80
C ASN A 199 -10.39 -11.43 15.96
N TYR A 200 -10.13 -12.72 16.22
CA TYR A 200 -9.45 -13.23 17.42
C TYR A 200 -7.98 -13.57 17.15
N VAL A 201 -7.51 -13.34 15.92
CA VAL A 201 -6.15 -13.69 15.49
C VAL A 201 -5.41 -12.44 15.05
N ARG A 202 -4.19 -12.21 15.56
CA ARG A 202 -3.33 -11.17 14.98
C ARG A 202 -2.68 -11.68 13.70
N LYS A 203 -3.45 -11.65 12.64
CA LYS A 203 -3.12 -12.10 11.29
C LYS A 203 -3.76 -11.15 10.28
N ALA A 204 -3.16 -11.02 9.10
CA ALA A 204 -3.67 -10.21 8.02
C ALA A 204 -5.11 -10.61 7.66
N ALA A 205 -6.06 -9.68 7.88
CA ALA A 205 -7.49 -9.95 7.79
C ALA A 205 -7.93 -10.34 6.38
N TYR A 206 -7.32 -9.74 5.33
CA TYR A 206 -7.66 -10.03 3.93
C TYR A 206 -7.48 -11.51 3.55
N GLN A 207 -6.64 -12.26 4.26
CA GLN A 207 -6.41 -13.68 3.99
C GLN A 207 -7.63 -14.54 4.34
N TYR A 208 -8.55 -14.03 5.18
CA TYR A 208 -9.84 -14.68 5.43
C TYR A 208 -10.88 -14.39 4.34
N GLY A 209 -10.48 -13.71 3.26
CA GLY A 209 -11.30 -13.29 2.13
C GLY A 209 -11.76 -11.83 2.28
N TRP A 210 -11.85 -11.15 1.16
CA TRP A 210 -12.34 -9.76 1.08
C TRP A 210 -13.17 -9.57 -0.19
N ASP A 211 -13.87 -8.43 -0.34
CA ASP A 211 -14.71 -8.15 -1.52
C ASP A 211 -13.91 -7.88 -2.81
N TRP A 212 -12.58 -7.91 -2.74
CA TRP A 212 -11.66 -7.84 -3.88
C TRP A 212 -10.68 -9.03 -3.95
N GLY A 213 -10.61 -9.89 -2.92
CA GLY A 213 -9.62 -10.94 -2.83
C GLY A 213 -10.17 -12.31 -2.45
N PRO A 214 -9.52 -13.41 -2.87
CA PRO A 214 -9.90 -14.76 -2.49
C PRO A 214 -9.65 -15.01 -1.01
N ARG A 215 -10.29 -16.06 -0.45
CA ARG A 215 -10.00 -16.54 0.90
C ARG A 215 -8.86 -17.55 0.85
N ILE A 216 -7.68 -17.17 1.32
CA ILE A 216 -6.51 -18.06 1.42
C ILE A 216 -5.83 -17.79 2.76
N VAL A 217 -6.20 -18.56 3.78
CA VAL A 217 -5.64 -18.43 5.12
C VAL A 217 -4.28 -19.13 5.15
N THR A 218 -3.20 -18.36 5.06
CA THR A 218 -1.83 -18.90 5.01
C THR A 218 -1.36 -19.43 6.35
N VAL A 219 -0.40 -20.35 6.32
CA VAL A 219 0.31 -20.90 7.50
C VAL A 219 1.76 -21.09 7.11
N GLY A 220 2.72 -20.53 7.86
CA GLY A 220 4.13 -20.68 7.53
C GLY A 220 5.10 -19.83 8.34
N ILE A 221 6.37 -19.94 7.99
CA ILE A 221 7.45 -19.06 8.44
C ILE A 221 7.61 -18.02 7.36
N TRP A 222 6.92 -16.87 7.51
CA TRP A 222 6.71 -15.93 6.40
C TRP A 222 7.74 -14.81 6.31
N GLN A 223 8.63 -14.70 7.32
CA GLN A 223 9.78 -13.80 7.32
C GLN A 223 11.03 -14.55 7.78
N ASP A 224 12.17 -13.86 7.79
CA ASP A 224 13.50 -14.45 8.01
C ASP A 224 13.65 -15.10 9.39
N VAL A 225 14.52 -16.12 9.43
CA VAL A 225 14.99 -16.81 10.65
C VAL A 225 16.50 -16.67 10.74
N LYS A 226 17.00 -16.27 11.91
CA LYS A 226 18.44 -16.05 12.09
C LYS A 226 18.91 -16.28 13.52
N LEU A 227 20.20 -16.61 13.68
CA LEU A 227 20.93 -16.47 14.93
C LEU A 227 21.65 -15.13 14.95
N GLU A 228 21.53 -14.42 16.04
CA GLU A 228 22.31 -13.22 16.33
C GLU A 228 23.19 -13.48 17.55
N SER A 229 24.48 -13.13 17.47
CA SER A 229 25.43 -13.31 18.56
C SER A 229 26.27 -12.08 18.79
N TRP A 230 26.51 -11.76 20.08
CA TRP A 230 27.32 -10.62 20.51
C TRP A 230 27.96 -10.87 21.86
N ASP A 231 28.86 -9.98 22.31
CA ASP A 231 29.53 -10.08 23.60
C ASP A 231 29.02 -8.99 24.54
N ALA A 232 29.84 -7.99 24.84
CA ALA A 232 29.61 -7.04 25.91
C ALA A 232 28.52 -6.00 25.67
N LEU A 233 28.18 -5.73 24.38
CA LEU A 233 27.28 -4.65 24.01
C LEU A 233 26.46 -4.99 22.77
N ARG A 234 25.17 -4.72 22.81
CA ARG A 234 24.26 -4.75 21.65
C ARG A 234 23.55 -3.42 21.51
N LEU A 235 23.58 -2.83 20.32
CA LEU A 235 22.69 -1.74 19.94
C LEU A 235 21.34 -2.37 19.51
N LYS A 236 20.31 -2.15 20.33
CA LYS A 236 18.96 -2.68 20.10
C LYS A 236 18.18 -1.86 19.12
N ASP A 237 18.38 -0.54 19.14
CA ASP A 237 17.73 0.42 18.26
C ASP A 237 18.56 1.71 18.14
N PHE A 238 18.46 2.33 16.94
CA PHE A 238 19.02 3.64 16.63
C PHE A 238 18.01 4.42 15.78
N SER A 239 17.71 5.66 16.19
CA SER A 239 16.79 6.54 15.45
C SER A 239 17.16 8.01 15.57
N ILE A 240 16.62 8.85 14.68
CA ILE A 240 16.82 10.29 14.64
C ILE A 240 15.48 11.00 14.91
N ALA A 241 15.25 11.39 16.16
CA ALA A 241 14.08 12.20 16.51
C ALA A 241 14.26 13.64 16.00
N GLN A 242 13.16 14.25 15.56
CA GLN A 242 13.13 15.55 14.86
C GLN A 242 12.21 16.57 15.57
N PRO A 243 12.52 16.95 16.83
CA PRO A 243 11.61 17.83 17.60
C PRO A 243 11.38 19.19 16.96
N VAL A 244 12.35 19.72 16.17
CA VAL A 244 12.20 20.98 15.44
C VAL A 244 12.88 20.88 14.09
N VAL A 245 12.14 21.08 13.00
CA VAL A 245 12.71 21.23 11.64
C VAL A 245 12.09 22.47 10.98
N THR A 246 12.94 23.47 10.70
CA THR A 246 12.58 24.70 9.99
C THR A 246 13.46 24.88 8.75
N ALA A 247 13.29 25.98 8.01
CA ALA A 247 14.19 26.33 6.90
C ALA A 247 15.61 26.69 7.40
N ASP A 248 15.71 27.25 8.61
CA ASP A 248 16.97 27.78 9.14
C ASP A 248 17.73 26.74 9.97
N ILE A 249 17.02 25.86 10.68
CA ILE A 249 17.65 24.93 11.62
C ILE A 249 16.81 23.65 11.77
N ALA A 250 17.48 22.51 11.87
CA ALA A 250 16.95 21.29 12.42
C ALA A 250 17.61 21.02 13.78
N LYS A 251 16.80 20.90 14.84
CA LYS A 251 17.23 20.42 16.16
C LYS A 251 16.84 18.97 16.25
N LEU A 252 17.82 18.09 16.41
CA LEU A 252 17.70 16.65 16.27
C LEU A 252 18.22 15.94 17.52
N GLN A 253 17.83 14.69 17.71
CA GLN A 253 18.35 13.81 18.74
C GLN A 253 18.65 12.44 18.16
N ALA A 254 19.89 11.99 18.23
CA ALA A 254 20.25 10.59 18.00
C ALA A 254 19.85 9.80 19.25
N GLN A 255 18.89 8.89 19.09
CA GLN A 255 18.37 8.03 20.16
C GLN A 255 18.96 6.63 19.99
N LEU A 256 19.60 6.11 21.05
CA LEU A 256 20.18 4.77 21.08
C LEU A 256 19.56 3.98 22.23
N GLU A 257 19.11 2.76 21.94
CA GLU A 257 18.80 1.75 22.95
C GLU A 257 19.90 0.68 22.94
N LEU A 258 20.59 0.56 24.05
CA LEU A 258 21.75 -0.33 24.22
C LEU A 258 21.48 -1.36 25.32
N ASP A 259 21.91 -2.60 25.09
CA ASP A 259 21.95 -3.66 26.09
C ASP A 259 23.44 -3.97 26.37
N SER A 260 23.90 -3.80 27.62
CA SER A 260 25.31 -3.86 27.99
C SER A 260 25.55 -4.82 29.16
N ASP A 261 26.58 -5.64 29.07
CA ASP A 261 27.08 -6.45 30.18
C ASP A 261 28.05 -5.68 31.09
N VAL A 262 28.54 -4.54 30.63
CA VAL A 262 29.61 -3.78 31.28
C VAL A 262 29.14 -2.42 31.76
N ALA A 263 29.78 -1.93 32.83
CA ALA A 263 29.67 -0.56 33.31
C ALA A 263 30.92 0.23 32.89
N GLY A 264 30.77 1.54 32.63
CA GLY A 264 31.87 2.43 32.33
C GLY A 264 31.58 3.43 31.23
N THR A 265 32.58 4.17 30.82
CA THR A 265 32.46 5.17 29.76
C THR A 265 32.60 4.52 28.39
N ALA A 266 31.62 4.79 27.51
CA ALA A 266 31.70 4.47 26.09
C ALA A 266 31.66 5.75 25.27
N ARG A 267 32.29 5.75 24.09
CA ARG A 267 32.24 6.85 23.13
C ARG A 267 31.29 6.49 22.02
N VAL A 268 30.37 7.42 21.72
CA VAL A 268 29.47 7.37 20.56
C VAL A 268 29.99 8.33 19.50
N ALA A 269 30.36 7.82 18.32
CA ALA A 269 30.69 8.63 17.15
C ALA A 269 29.49 8.67 16.21
N LEU A 270 28.78 9.81 16.17
CA LEU A 270 27.69 10.07 15.24
C LEU A 270 28.22 10.74 13.98
N ARG A 271 28.00 10.13 12.83
CA ARG A 271 28.35 10.69 11.50
C ARG A 271 27.09 10.87 10.69
N TRP A 272 27.04 11.92 9.88
CA TRP A 272 25.97 12.06 8.89
C TRP A 272 26.49 12.64 7.59
N ARG A 273 25.86 12.21 6.50
CA ARG A 273 26.07 12.73 5.15
C ARG A 273 24.77 13.41 4.69
N ALA A 274 24.89 14.67 4.27
CA ALA A 274 23.79 15.44 3.73
C ALA A 274 23.55 15.13 2.24
N PRO A 275 22.38 15.50 1.67
CA PRO A 275 22.04 15.26 0.26
C PRO A 275 23.03 15.88 -0.74
N ASP A 276 23.73 16.97 -0.38
CA ASP A 276 24.78 17.60 -1.19
C ASP A 276 26.14 16.89 -1.11
N GLY A 277 26.21 15.76 -0.38
CA GLY A 277 27.42 14.98 -0.19
C GLY A 277 28.32 15.48 0.95
N SER A 278 28.02 16.61 1.60
CA SER A 278 28.79 17.10 2.75
C SER A 278 28.63 16.19 3.95
N SER A 279 29.72 15.94 4.69
CA SER A 279 29.72 15.04 5.85
C SER A 279 30.15 15.75 7.12
N ARG A 280 29.60 15.29 8.25
CA ARG A 280 29.97 15.79 9.59
C ARG A 280 30.15 14.62 10.54
N THR A 281 30.92 14.81 11.58
CA THR A 281 31.13 13.86 12.68
C THR A 281 31.06 14.58 14.01
N MET A 282 30.45 13.92 14.99
CA MET A 282 30.38 14.38 16.37
C MET A 282 30.63 13.21 17.31
N ASP A 283 31.52 13.40 18.28
CA ASP A 283 31.77 12.43 19.35
C ASP A 283 31.06 12.85 20.62
N HIS A 284 30.50 11.83 21.34
CA HIS A 284 29.83 12.04 22.62
C HIS A 284 30.17 10.89 23.57
N ASP A 285 30.63 11.22 24.77
CA ASP A 285 30.90 10.21 25.81
C ASP A 285 29.64 9.93 26.62
N ILE A 286 29.30 8.64 26.77
CA ILE A 286 28.16 8.14 27.54
C ILE A 286 28.62 7.24 28.68
N THR A 287 27.82 7.14 29.73
CA THR A 287 28.05 6.20 30.84
C THR A 287 27.08 5.02 30.71
N LEU A 288 27.67 3.83 30.53
CA LEU A 288 26.90 2.57 30.46
C LEU A 288 26.80 1.97 31.87
N LYS A 289 25.68 1.32 32.09
CA LYS A 289 25.42 0.39 33.23
C LYS A 289 25.03 -0.99 32.67
N PRO A 290 25.23 -2.08 33.42
CA PRO A 290 24.73 -3.40 33.02
C PRO A 290 23.21 -3.39 32.78
N GLY A 291 22.76 -4.06 31.71
CA GLY A 291 21.38 -4.10 31.26
C GLY A 291 21.02 -2.96 30.31
N ASP A 292 19.77 -2.57 30.27
CA ASP A 292 19.22 -1.60 29.34
C ASP A 292 19.69 -0.16 29.63
N ASN A 293 20.16 0.51 28.58
CA ASN A 293 20.59 1.91 28.55
C ASN A 293 19.87 2.64 27.40
N ALA A 294 19.17 3.72 27.73
CA ALA A 294 18.59 4.65 26.74
C ALA A 294 19.38 5.94 26.73
N VAL A 295 19.89 6.34 25.57
CA VAL A 295 20.76 7.50 25.37
C VAL A 295 20.14 8.40 24.33
N ALA A 296 20.09 9.72 24.59
CA ALA A 296 19.65 10.73 23.66
C ALA A 296 20.77 11.79 23.50
N ILE A 297 21.29 11.95 22.29
CA ILE A 297 22.39 12.85 21.97
C ILE A 297 21.84 13.98 21.10
N PRO A 298 21.71 15.23 21.65
CA PRO A 298 21.21 16.36 20.88
C PRO A 298 22.27 16.88 19.91
N PHE A 299 21.82 17.28 18.70
CA PHE A 299 22.68 17.97 17.72
C PHE A 299 21.83 18.85 16.80
N GLU A 300 22.49 19.70 16.01
CA GLU A 300 21.81 20.65 15.14
C GLU A 300 22.40 20.63 13.73
N ILE A 301 21.52 20.84 12.73
CA ILE A 301 21.92 21.05 11.34
C ILE A 301 21.37 22.41 10.90
N ALA A 302 22.27 23.34 10.58
CA ALA A 302 21.91 24.67 10.08
C ALA A 302 21.48 24.59 8.61
N ARG A 303 20.40 25.28 8.26
CA ARG A 303 19.84 25.35 6.91
C ARG A 303 19.69 23.96 6.28
N PRO A 304 18.89 23.05 6.89
CA PRO A 304 18.76 21.68 6.41
C PRO A 304 18.14 21.62 5.02
N GLN A 305 18.61 20.69 4.18
CA GLN A 305 17.94 20.34 2.94
C GLN A 305 16.75 19.44 3.29
N ARG A 306 15.57 20.04 3.38
CA ARG A 306 14.36 19.35 3.86
C ARG A 306 13.81 18.36 2.85
N TRP A 307 13.19 17.28 3.35
CA TRP A 307 12.43 16.34 2.55
C TRP A 307 11.07 16.96 2.16
N TRP A 308 10.63 16.73 0.91
CA TRP A 308 9.38 17.22 0.38
C TRP A 308 8.60 16.14 -0.38
N PRO A 309 7.26 16.17 -0.34
CA PRO A 309 6.45 15.28 -1.16
C PRO A 309 6.45 15.70 -2.63
N VAL A 310 6.06 14.74 -3.49
CA VAL A 310 5.90 14.93 -4.94
C VAL A 310 5.14 16.22 -5.25
N GLY A 311 5.72 17.06 -6.12
CA GLY A 311 5.15 18.32 -6.57
C GLY A 311 5.50 19.55 -5.72
N TYR A 312 6.16 19.38 -4.54
CA TYR A 312 6.46 20.49 -3.63
C TYR A 312 7.95 20.73 -3.39
N GLY A 313 8.82 19.85 -3.82
CA GLY A 313 10.27 19.96 -3.71
C GLY A 313 10.99 18.64 -3.91
N GLN A 314 12.25 18.57 -3.48
CA GLN A 314 13.07 17.37 -3.59
C GLN A 314 12.89 16.48 -2.36
N PRO A 315 12.80 15.16 -2.50
CA PRO A 315 12.73 14.22 -1.38
C PRO A 315 14.13 13.94 -0.82
N ASN A 316 14.76 14.96 -0.23
CA ASN A 316 16.13 14.93 0.28
C ASN A 316 16.26 13.98 1.47
N LEU A 317 17.25 13.07 1.44
CA LEU A 317 17.55 12.12 2.49
C LEU A 317 18.98 12.32 3.04
N TYR A 318 19.13 12.12 4.33
CA TYR A 318 20.41 12.13 5.06
C TYR A 318 20.76 10.70 5.47
N ASP A 319 22.02 10.32 5.31
CA ASP A 319 22.57 9.07 5.84
C ASP A 319 23.21 9.35 7.21
N PHE A 320 22.70 8.74 8.25
CA PHE A 320 23.28 8.77 9.60
C PHE A 320 23.93 7.44 9.91
N HIS A 321 25.08 7.48 10.58
CA HIS A 321 25.78 6.31 11.07
C HIS A 321 26.25 6.54 12.50
N VAL A 322 26.10 5.54 13.35
CA VAL A 322 26.58 5.56 14.72
C VAL A 322 27.53 4.40 15.00
N ASP A 323 28.67 4.69 15.65
CA ASP A 323 29.55 3.69 16.25
C ASP A 323 29.61 3.90 17.77
N VAL A 324 29.55 2.80 18.51
CA VAL A 324 29.73 2.79 19.97
C VAL A 324 31.01 2.04 20.30
N THR A 325 31.97 2.73 20.94
CA THR A 325 33.27 2.19 21.25
C THR A 325 33.55 2.20 22.76
N ILE A 326 34.23 1.18 23.25
CA ILE A 326 34.76 1.11 24.62
C ILE A 326 36.26 0.87 24.53
N ALA A 327 37.06 1.69 25.21
CA ALA A 327 38.52 1.63 25.19
C ALA A 327 39.12 1.54 23.75
N GLY A 328 38.49 2.22 22.79
CA GLY A 328 38.91 2.25 21.38
C GLY A 328 38.45 1.07 20.51
N ASN A 329 37.80 0.08 21.09
CA ASN A 329 37.23 -1.07 20.33
C ASN A 329 35.78 -0.78 19.93
N ALA A 330 35.45 -0.89 18.65
CA ALA A 330 34.07 -0.76 18.14
C ALA A 330 33.28 -2.01 18.55
N LEU A 331 32.21 -1.83 19.32
CA LEU A 331 31.39 -2.91 19.85
C LEU A 331 30.01 -2.99 19.19
N ALA A 332 29.46 -1.86 18.74
CA ALA A 332 28.16 -1.79 18.08
C ALA A 332 28.12 -0.61 17.10
N GLY A 333 27.30 -0.74 16.06
CA GLY A 333 27.08 0.33 15.10
C GLY A 333 25.81 0.08 14.31
N ALA A 334 25.24 1.16 13.74
CA ALA A 334 24.06 1.10 12.88
C ALA A 334 24.02 2.28 11.91
N ASP A 335 23.34 2.03 10.79
CA ASP A 335 23.00 3.04 9.79
C ASP A 335 21.53 3.41 9.90
N ARG A 336 21.19 4.67 9.54
CA ARG A 336 19.83 5.17 9.41
C ARG A 336 19.74 6.19 8.29
N GLU A 337 18.91 5.94 7.28
CA GLU A 337 18.53 6.93 6.28
C GLU A 337 17.22 7.60 6.71
N THR A 338 17.14 8.93 6.70
CA THR A 338 15.91 9.69 6.96
C THR A 338 15.91 11.05 6.30
N GLY A 339 14.72 11.59 6.02
CA GLY A 339 14.52 12.95 5.53
C GLY A 339 14.10 13.89 6.66
N LEU A 340 14.64 15.10 6.66
CA LEU A 340 14.32 16.10 7.67
C LEU A 340 13.10 16.91 7.25
N ARG A 341 12.03 16.85 8.06
CA ARG A 341 10.77 17.56 7.78
C ARG A 341 9.99 17.86 9.06
N SER A 342 9.10 18.85 9.01
CA SER A 342 8.00 18.98 9.96
C SER A 342 6.71 18.45 9.32
N ILE A 343 5.84 17.83 10.12
CA ILE A 343 4.53 17.34 9.71
C ILE A 343 3.47 17.70 10.77
N GLU A 344 2.32 18.16 10.30
CA GLU A 344 1.16 18.48 11.13
C GLU A 344 -0.11 17.96 10.44
N LEU A 345 -0.99 17.29 11.17
CA LEU A 345 -2.38 17.12 10.76
C LEU A 345 -3.18 18.32 11.34
N ARG A 346 -3.46 19.30 10.49
CA ARG A 346 -4.14 20.53 10.90
C ARG A 346 -5.65 20.32 10.94
N ARG A 347 -6.24 20.60 12.11
CA ARG A 347 -7.67 20.50 12.37
C ARG A 347 -8.16 21.79 13.03
N GLN A 348 -8.57 22.74 12.22
CA GLN A 348 -9.05 24.06 12.67
C GLN A 348 -10.49 24.27 12.25
N LYS A 349 -11.29 24.95 13.09
CA LYS A 349 -12.66 25.35 12.74
C LYS A 349 -12.65 26.42 11.65
N ASP A 350 -13.48 26.25 10.64
CA ASP A 350 -13.73 27.19 9.58
C ASP A 350 -15.24 27.23 9.21
N LYS A 351 -15.61 27.90 8.11
CA LYS A 351 -17.00 27.99 7.66
C LYS A 351 -17.64 26.70 7.17
N TRP A 352 -16.82 25.63 6.93
CA TRP A 352 -17.28 24.33 6.46
C TRP A 352 -17.19 23.22 7.53
N GLY A 353 -16.82 23.58 8.77
CA GLY A 353 -16.69 22.66 9.88
C GLY A 353 -15.28 22.64 10.50
N LYS A 354 -14.62 21.50 10.54
CA LYS A 354 -13.27 21.35 11.08
C LYS A 354 -12.35 20.80 9.99
N SER A 355 -11.27 21.55 9.66
CA SER A 355 -10.34 21.16 8.59
C SER A 355 -9.68 19.80 8.88
N PHE A 356 -9.26 19.13 7.81
CA PHE A 356 -8.45 17.91 7.86
C PHE A 356 -7.40 18.02 6.74
N GLU A 357 -6.21 18.50 7.08
CA GLU A 357 -5.18 18.78 6.09
C GLU A 357 -3.78 18.47 6.60
N PHE A 358 -2.96 17.89 5.76
CA PHE A 358 -1.54 17.66 6.04
C PHE A 358 -0.73 18.91 5.71
N VAL A 359 0.08 19.35 6.67
CA VAL A 359 0.98 20.47 6.51
C VAL A 359 2.41 19.97 6.62
N VAL A 360 3.14 19.99 5.51
CA VAL A 360 4.56 19.55 5.45
C VAL A 360 5.44 20.78 5.32
N ASN A 361 6.39 20.94 6.24
CA ASN A 361 7.32 22.09 6.27
C ASN A 361 6.61 23.47 6.25
N GLY A 362 5.42 23.56 6.83
CA GLY A 362 4.58 24.74 6.86
C GLY A 362 3.69 24.96 5.64
N VAL A 363 3.71 24.08 4.64
CA VAL A 363 2.89 24.17 3.42
C VAL A 363 1.72 23.19 3.50
N PRO A 364 0.45 23.64 3.37
CA PRO A 364 -0.70 22.75 3.30
C PRO A 364 -0.73 22.00 1.96
N ILE A 365 -0.76 20.67 2.04
CA ILE A 365 -0.71 19.76 0.89
C ILE A 365 -2.11 19.25 0.57
N PHE A 366 -2.56 19.37 -0.67
CA PHE A 366 -3.70 18.57 -1.14
C PHE A 366 -3.21 17.13 -1.37
N ALA A 367 -3.73 16.18 -0.61
CA ALA A 367 -3.38 14.78 -0.76
C ALA A 367 -4.03 14.19 -2.02
N LYS A 368 -3.20 13.70 -2.93
CA LYS A 368 -3.60 13.09 -4.22
C LYS A 368 -3.09 11.67 -4.25
N GLY A 369 -3.98 10.70 -4.37
CA GLY A 369 -3.49 9.33 -4.40
C GLY A 369 -4.57 8.26 -4.37
N ALA A 370 -4.20 7.13 -3.78
CA ALA A 370 -5.06 5.96 -3.70
C ALA A 370 -4.73 5.09 -2.48
N ASN A 371 -5.61 4.13 -2.22
CA ASN A 371 -5.42 3.12 -1.20
C ASN A 371 -4.58 1.97 -1.75
N VAL A 372 -3.62 1.49 -0.96
CA VAL A 372 -2.79 0.32 -1.25
C VAL A 372 -3.30 -0.86 -0.45
N ILE A 373 -3.66 -1.93 -1.13
CA ILE A 373 -3.97 -3.23 -0.55
C ILE A 373 -2.75 -4.17 -0.66
N PRO A 374 -2.74 -5.35 -0.02
CA PRO A 374 -1.69 -6.35 -0.26
C PRO A 374 -1.57 -6.72 -1.74
N MET A 375 -0.36 -6.67 -2.29
CA MET A 375 -0.11 -6.93 -3.72
C MET A 375 -0.24 -8.40 -4.13
N ASP A 376 -0.33 -9.33 -3.18
CA ASP A 376 -0.48 -10.78 -3.41
C ASP A 376 -1.12 -11.45 -2.18
N MET A 377 -1.85 -12.55 -2.39
CA MET A 377 -2.33 -13.39 -1.28
C MET A 377 -1.19 -14.04 -0.51
N PHE A 378 -0.02 -14.17 -1.13
CA PHE A 378 1.19 -14.73 -0.56
C PHE A 378 2.26 -13.64 -0.45
N PRO A 379 2.41 -12.97 0.70
CA PRO A 379 3.33 -11.83 0.86
C PRO A 379 4.77 -12.10 0.39
N THR A 380 5.24 -13.34 0.55
CA THR A 380 6.59 -13.77 0.15
C THR A 380 6.83 -13.83 -1.37
N ARG A 381 5.78 -13.67 -2.20
CA ARG A 381 5.89 -13.55 -3.66
C ARG A 381 6.09 -12.12 -4.15
N VAL A 382 5.93 -11.14 -3.26
CA VAL A 382 6.10 -9.72 -3.57
C VAL A 382 7.59 -9.38 -3.54
N THR A 383 8.15 -9.05 -4.71
CA THR A 383 9.57 -8.72 -4.84
C THR A 383 9.82 -7.22 -4.68
N PRO A 384 11.04 -6.79 -4.27
CA PRO A 384 11.42 -5.37 -4.22
C PRO A 384 11.17 -4.63 -5.55
N ALA A 385 11.47 -5.28 -6.68
CA ALA A 385 11.24 -4.71 -8.00
C ALA A 385 9.74 -4.49 -8.31
N ARG A 386 8.85 -5.37 -7.83
CA ARG A 386 7.41 -5.21 -7.99
C ARG A 386 6.87 -4.08 -7.13
N LEU A 387 7.36 -3.94 -5.90
CA LEU A 387 7.06 -2.82 -5.01
C LEU A 387 7.50 -1.48 -5.60
N ALA A 388 8.76 -1.40 -6.04
CA ALA A 388 9.29 -0.18 -6.65
C ALA A 388 8.47 0.26 -7.86
N ARG A 389 8.09 -0.69 -8.74
CA ARG A 389 7.26 -0.40 -9.92
C ARG A 389 5.88 0.15 -9.55
N LEU A 390 5.25 -0.36 -8.48
CA LEU A 390 3.97 0.16 -8.00
C LEU A 390 4.11 1.62 -7.55
N LEU A 391 5.11 1.91 -6.73
CA LEU A 391 5.36 3.25 -6.20
C LEU A 391 5.77 4.25 -7.31
N GLU A 392 6.60 3.83 -8.25
CA GLU A 392 6.92 4.61 -9.45
C GLU A 392 5.66 4.92 -10.27
N SER A 393 4.77 3.93 -10.43
CA SER A 393 3.49 4.12 -11.14
C SER A 393 2.57 5.13 -10.44
N ALA A 394 2.57 5.15 -9.10
CA ALA A 394 1.84 6.16 -8.33
C ALA A 394 2.43 7.57 -8.53
N ARG A 395 3.75 7.72 -8.42
CA ARG A 395 4.44 8.99 -8.68
C ARG A 395 4.20 9.47 -10.12
N ASP A 396 4.33 8.58 -11.11
CA ASP A 396 4.16 8.90 -12.53
C ASP A 396 2.72 9.31 -12.87
N ALA A 397 1.74 8.95 -12.03
CA ALA A 397 0.37 9.42 -12.07
C ALA A 397 0.13 10.70 -11.23
N ASN A 398 1.18 11.44 -10.86
CA ASN A 398 1.12 12.67 -10.04
C ASN A 398 0.52 12.48 -8.64
N MET A 399 0.54 11.27 -8.10
CA MET A 399 0.17 11.01 -6.72
C MET A 399 1.26 11.49 -5.77
N ASN A 400 0.87 11.96 -4.59
CA ASN A 400 1.76 12.37 -3.52
C ASN A 400 1.47 11.69 -2.19
N MET A 401 0.39 10.88 -2.10
CA MET A 401 0.02 10.14 -0.89
C MET A 401 -0.49 8.74 -1.24
N LEU A 402 -0.13 7.76 -0.42
CA LEU A 402 -0.67 6.41 -0.43
C LEU A 402 -1.17 6.04 0.97
N ARG A 403 -2.39 5.48 1.06
CA ARG A 403 -2.91 4.94 2.31
C ARG A 403 -2.70 3.43 2.34
N ILE A 404 -1.94 2.95 3.33
CA ILE A 404 -1.75 1.52 3.58
C ILE A 404 -2.92 1.04 4.43
N TRP A 405 -3.82 0.30 3.79
CA TRP A 405 -5.08 -0.16 4.35
C TRP A 405 -4.90 -1.19 5.48
N GLY A 406 -5.66 -1.04 6.58
CA GLY A 406 -5.48 -1.76 7.83
C GLY A 406 -5.88 -3.25 7.82
N GLY A 407 -6.57 -3.74 6.80
CA GLY A 407 -6.89 -5.16 6.68
C GLY A 407 -5.75 -6.01 6.09
N GLY A 408 -4.61 -5.39 5.76
CA GLY A 408 -3.44 -6.02 5.15
C GLY A 408 -2.38 -6.50 6.15
N TYR A 409 -1.13 -6.19 5.85
CA TYR A 409 0.03 -6.42 6.69
C TYR A 409 1.00 -5.23 6.57
N TYR A 410 1.87 -5.05 7.58
CA TYR A 410 2.92 -4.03 7.52
C TYR A 410 3.90 -4.39 6.41
N LEU A 411 4.04 -3.49 5.43
CA LEU A 411 4.84 -3.73 4.24
C LEU A 411 6.35 -3.85 4.58
N PRO A 412 7.17 -4.45 3.71
CA PRO A 412 8.62 -4.55 3.93
C PRO A 412 9.30 -3.18 3.85
N ASP A 413 10.49 -3.07 4.45
CA ASP A 413 11.25 -1.81 4.54
C ASP A 413 11.53 -1.20 3.16
N ASP A 414 11.72 -2.01 2.12
CA ASP A 414 11.90 -1.55 0.73
C ASP A 414 10.74 -0.68 0.21
N PHE A 415 9.51 -0.92 0.68
CA PHE A 415 8.37 -0.09 0.33
C PHE A 415 8.54 1.34 0.85
N TYR A 416 8.83 1.47 2.15
CA TYR A 416 8.96 2.77 2.80
C TYR A 416 10.20 3.51 2.32
N ALA A 417 11.34 2.83 2.21
CA ALA A 417 12.57 3.40 1.65
C ALA A 417 12.37 3.89 0.20
N THR A 418 11.55 3.21 -0.61
CA THR A 418 11.21 3.67 -1.95
C THR A 418 10.24 4.86 -1.92
N ALA A 419 9.24 4.86 -1.02
CA ALA A 419 8.36 6.00 -0.81
C ALA A 419 9.13 7.26 -0.37
N ASP A 420 10.12 7.09 0.52
CA ASP A 420 11.01 8.17 0.96
C ASP A 420 11.76 8.81 -0.22
N ARG A 421 12.41 7.98 -1.04
CA ARG A 421 13.18 8.44 -2.22
C ARG A 421 12.30 9.06 -3.31
N LEU A 422 11.06 8.61 -3.44
CA LEU A 422 10.12 9.13 -4.45
C LEU A 422 9.33 10.34 -3.95
N GLY A 423 9.35 10.65 -2.66
CA GLY A 423 8.56 11.74 -2.08
C GLY A 423 7.07 11.40 -1.99
N LEU A 424 6.71 10.13 -1.76
CA LEU A 424 5.34 9.72 -1.54
C LEU A 424 5.01 9.72 -0.06
N MET A 425 4.03 10.51 0.35
CA MET A 425 3.51 10.47 1.72
C MET A 425 2.78 9.16 1.98
N VAL A 426 2.89 8.61 3.17
CA VAL A 426 2.25 7.36 3.60
C VAL A 426 1.34 7.62 4.80
N TRP A 427 0.06 7.32 4.63
CA TRP A 427 -0.90 7.12 5.70
C TRP A 427 -0.83 5.66 6.11
N GLN A 428 -0.25 5.37 7.28
CA GLN A 428 -0.04 4.00 7.76
C GLN A 428 -1.10 3.59 8.76
N GLU A 429 -1.88 2.56 8.45
CA GLU A 429 -2.80 1.97 9.42
C GLU A 429 -2.16 0.85 10.22
N PHE A 430 -2.59 0.69 11.47
CA PHE A 430 -2.42 -0.55 12.20
C PHE A 430 -3.36 -1.62 11.63
N MET A 431 -2.93 -2.89 11.70
CA MET A 431 -3.59 -3.97 10.96
C MET A 431 -4.92 -4.40 11.61
N PHE A 432 -5.96 -3.57 11.40
CA PHE A 432 -7.36 -3.80 11.76
C PHE A 432 -8.27 -3.31 10.63
N GLY A 433 -9.17 -4.17 10.13
CA GLY A 433 -10.11 -3.85 9.04
C GLY A 433 -11.51 -4.30 9.41
N GLY A 434 -12.45 -3.39 9.64
CA GLY A 434 -13.90 -3.59 9.82
C GLY A 434 -14.36 -4.49 10.97
N ALA A 435 -13.63 -5.53 11.27
CA ALA A 435 -13.98 -6.52 12.29
C ALA A 435 -13.81 -5.98 13.72
N ILE A 436 -14.76 -6.31 14.60
CA ILE A 436 -14.73 -5.87 16.00
C ILE A 436 -13.68 -6.69 16.79
N PRO A 437 -12.64 -6.06 17.38
CA PRO A 437 -11.59 -6.76 18.08
C PRO A 437 -12.02 -7.21 19.49
N PRO A 438 -11.37 -8.26 20.10
CA PRO A 438 -11.57 -8.65 21.47
C PRO A 438 -11.24 -7.55 22.48
N ALA A 439 -12.10 -7.38 23.49
CA ALA A 439 -11.96 -6.36 24.52
C ALA A 439 -11.05 -6.77 25.71
N ASN A 440 -10.40 -7.95 25.67
CA ASN A 440 -9.64 -8.46 26.80
C ASN A 440 -8.20 -7.89 26.86
N GLN A 441 -7.62 -7.85 28.06
CA GLN A 441 -6.29 -7.28 28.31
C GLN A 441 -5.18 -8.03 27.56
N ALA A 442 -5.21 -9.36 27.51
CA ALA A 442 -4.17 -10.15 26.86
C ALA A 442 -4.06 -9.84 25.34
N PHE A 443 -5.20 -9.64 24.68
CA PHE A 443 -5.22 -9.21 23.29
C PHE A 443 -4.59 -7.80 23.13
N ARG A 444 -4.96 -6.84 23.98
CA ARG A 444 -4.37 -5.49 23.93
C ARG A 444 -2.88 -5.49 24.23
N ASP A 445 -2.40 -6.32 25.18
CA ASP A 445 -0.97 -6.43 25.48
C ASP A 445 -0.19 -7.00 24.30
N ASN A 446 -0.73 -8.01 23.62
CA ASN A 446 -0.13 -8.56 22.40
C ASN A 446 -0.06 -7.50 21.28
N VAL A 447 -1.14 -6.75 21.06
CA VAL A 447 -1.17 -5.63 20.08
C VAL A 447 -0.22 -4.50 20.50
N ARG A 448 -0.09 -4.19 21.78
CA ARG A 448 0.87 -3.18 22.27
C ARG A 448 2.31 -3.53 21.87
N VAL A 449 2.72 -4.78 22.06
CA VAL A 449 4.08 -5.22 21.65
C VAL A 449 4.26 -5.14 20.14
N GLU A 450 3.26 -5.60 19.36
CA GLU A 450 3.23 -5.45 17.92
C GLU A 450 3.42 -3.99 17.51
N ALA A 451 2.60 -3.08 18.06
CA ALA A 451 2.62 -1.66 17.72
C ALA A 451 3.98 -1.01 18.05
N ILE A 452 4.57 -1.33 19.21
CA ILE A 452 5.89 -0.83 19.59
C ILE A 452 6.93 -1.27 18.54
N GLN A 453 6.95 -2.55 18.20
CA GLN A 453 7.92 -3.08 17.23
C GLN A 453 7.77 -2.43 15.85
N GLN A 454 6.54 -2.26 15.37
CA GLN A 454 6.30 -1.69 14.04
C GLN A 454 6.54 -0.17 14.00
N VAL A 455 6.15 0.57 15.03
CA VAL A 455 6.43 2.01 15.12
C VAL A 455 7.92 2.27 15.21
N MET A 456 8.67 1.53 16.05
CA MET A 456 10.13 1.66 16.15
C MET A 456 10.83 1.30 14.83
N ARG A 457 10.35 0.30 14.10
CA ARG A 457 10.88 -0.08 12.79
C ARG A 457 10.71 1.02 11.75
N LEU A 458 9.57 1.72 11.76
CA LEU A 458 9.14 2.59 10.67
C LEU A 458 9.27 4.10 10.97
N ARG A 459 9.51 4.52 12.20
CA ARG A 459 9.44 5.92 12.65
C ARG A 459 10.42 6.88 11.96
N ASP A 460 11.53 6.36 11.41
CA ASP A 460 12.53 7.19 10.72
C ASP A 460 12.22 7.41 9.23
N HIS A 461 11.15 6.79 8.68
CA HIS A 461 10.73 7.03 7.31
C HIS A 461 10.01 8.38 7.20
N PRO A 462 10.58 9.39 6.49
CA PRO A 462 9.95 10.71 6.37
C PRO A 462 8.65 10.67 5.57
N SER A 463 8.44 9.62 4.77
CA SER A 463 7.19 9.37 4.03
C SER A 463 6.00 9.15 4.95
N ILE A 464 6.16 8.54 6.14
CA ILE A 464 5.06 8.32 7.06
C ILE A 464 4.62 9.65 7.68
N VAL A 465 3.42 10.07 7.30
CA VAL A 465 2.83 11.37 7.72
C VAL A 465 1.64 11.21 8.67
N LEU A 466 1.14 9.98 8.85
CA LEU A 466 0.06 9.66 9.77
C LEU A 466 0.11 8.19 10.17
N TRP A 467 -0.07 7.93 11.46
CA TRP A 467 -0.45 6.62 11.99
C TRP A 467 -1.95 6.58 12.22
N CYS A 468 -2.64 5.53 11.74
CA CYS A 468 -4.07 5.38 11.92
C CYS A 468 -4.40 4.05 12.59
N GLY A 469 -5.35 4.09 13.54
CA GLY A 469 -5.67 2.93 14.39
C GLY A 469 -6.30 1.77 13.66
N ASN A 470 -7.21 2.06 12.72
CA ASN A 470 -7.93 1.00 11.99
C ASN A 470 -8.66 1.53 10.75
N ASN A 471 -9.06 0.59 9.88
CA ASN A 471 -10.05 0.81 8.83
C ASN A 471 -11.45 0.42 9.36
N GLU A 472 -12.42 1.33 9.30
CA GLU A 472 -13.86 1.17 9.40
C GLU A 472 -14.41 0.50 10.68
N VAL A 473 -13.62 0.25 11.72
CA VAL A 473 -14.12 -0.39 12.95
C VAL A 473 -15.13 0.51 13.66
N GLU A 474 -14.88 1.82 13.77
CA GLU A 474 -15.77 2.77 14.44
C GLU A 474 -17.04 3.01 13.60
N THR A 475 -16.90 3.30 12.30
CA THR A 475 -18.07 3.52 11.44
C THR A 475 -18.92 2.26 11.28
N GLY A 476 -18.30 1.10 11.19
CA GLY A 476 -19.02 -0.18 11.17
C GLY A 476 -19.84 -0.39 12.43
N TRP A 477 -19.23 -0.17 13.61
CA TRP A 477 -19.93 -0.30 14.89
C TRP A 477 -21.12 0.64 14.99
N GLU A 478 -21.01 1.88 14.52
CA GLU A 478 -22.05 2.88 14.61
C GLU A 478 -23.18 2.68 13.59
N SER A 479 -22.85 2.33 12.34
CA SER A 479 -23.76 2.48 11.21
C SER A 479 -24.19 1.19 10.51
N TRP A 480 -23.37 0.10 10.55
CA TRP A 480 -23.70 -1.09 9.76
C TRP A 480 -24.81 -1.93 10.40
N ASP A 481 -25.71 -2.47 9.57
CA ASP A 481 -26.94 -3.10 10.04
C ASP A 481 -26.70 -4.40 10.80
N ASP A 482 -25.70 -5.19 10.41
CA ASP A 482 -25.32 -6.40 11.13
C ASP A 482 -24.73 -6.08 12.52
N ARG A 483 -23.99 -4.97 12.68
CA ARG A 483 -23.47 -4.48 13.97
C ARG A 483 -24.63 -3.97 14.83
N LYS A 484 -25.60 -3.27 14.23
CA LYS A 484 -26.83 -2.84 14.95
C LYS A 484 -27.61 -4.05 15.44
N ALA A 485 -27.80 -5.09 14.62
CA ALA A 485 -28.45 -6.33 15.00
C ALA A 485 -27.68 -7.05 16.12
N PHE A 486 -26.34 -7.12 16.03
CA PHE A 486 -25.50 -7.69 17.07
C PHE A 486 -25.64 -6.91 18.41
N LYS A 487 -25.60 -5.58 18.38
CA LYS A 487 -25.79 -4.74 19.59
C LYS A 487 -27.14 -5.01 20.29
N GLN A 488 -28.19 -5.36 19.52
CA GLN A 488 -29.50 -5.75 20.06
C GLN A 488 -29.52 -7.17 20.65
N SER A 489 -28.63 -8.05 20.19
CA SER A 489 -28.57 -9.45 20.63
C SER A 489 -27.80 -9.69 21.93
N ILE A 490 -27.04 -8.70 22.41
CA ILE A 490 -26.21 -8.77 23.60
C ILE A 490 -26.72 -7.86 24.72
N THR A 491 -26.30 -8.10 25.95
CA THR A 491 -26.69 -7.26 27.10
C THR A 491 -26.04 -5.88 27.04
N PRO A 492 -26.63 -4.83 27.66
CA PRO A 492 -26.02 -3.51 27.75
C PRO A 492 -24.61 -3.54 28.38
N ALA A 493 -24.36 -4.41 29.36
CA ALA A 493 -23.05 -4.55 30.01
C ALA A 493 -22.00 -5.14 29.03
N GLN A 494 -22.36 -6.13 28.23
CA GLN A 494 -21.48 -6.69 27.21
C GLN A 494 -21.18 -5.65 26.12
N ARG A 495 -22.19 -4.89 25.68
CA ARG A 495 -22.00 -3.80 24.74
C ARG A 495 -21.03 -2.75 25.29
N ALA A 496 -21.23 -2.26 26.49
CA ALA A 496 -20.36 -1.28 27.13
C ALA A 496 -18.91 -1.81 27.26
N GLN A 497 -18.73 -3.10 27.57
CA GLN A 497 -17.40 -3.72 27.63
C GLN A 497 -16.70 -3.73 26.26
N ILE A 498 -17.41 -4.02 25.18
CA ILE A 498 -16.87 -4.01 23.80
C ILE A 498 -16.47 -2.58 23.40
N GLU A 499 -17.36 -1.60 23.61
CA GLU A 499 -17.12 -0.18 23.31
C GLU A 499 -15.91 0.36 24.08
N GLN A 500 -15.84 0.05 25.39
CA GLN A 500 -14.68 0.39 26.19
C GLN A 500 -13.40 -0.27 25.67
N GLY A 501 -13.46 -1.56 25.30
CA GLY A 501 -12.32 -2.30 24.76
C GLY A 501 -11.77 -1.68 23.48
N MET A 502 -12.64 -1.26 22.55
CA MET A 502 -12.24 -0.52 21.34
C MET A 502 -11.58 0.82 21.68
N ARG A 503 -12.18 1.60 22.59
CA ARG A 503 -11.59 2.84 23.08
C ARG A 503 -10.20 2.63 23.72
N GLU A 504 -10.06 1.65 24.59
CA GLU A 504 -8.77 1.30 25.23
C GLU A 504 -7.73 0.88 24.19
N LEU A 505 -8.13 0.23 23.11
CA LEU A 505 -7.22 -0.19 22.06
C LEU A 505 -6.83 0.99 21.15
N PHE A 506 -7.80 1.63 20.52
CA PHE A 506 -7.54 2.60 19.44
C PHE A 506 -7.25 4.02 19.96
N ASP A 507 -7.91 4.46 21.03
CA ASP A 507 -7.73 5.82 21.54
C ASP A 507 -6.65 5.93 22.62
N ARG A 508 -6.28 4.82 23.29
CA ARG A 508 -5.23 4.84 24.32
C ARG A 508 -4.02 4.03 23.92
N THR A 509 -4.17 2.69 23.81
CA THR A 509 -3.00 1.82 23.61
C THR A 509 -2.17 2.19 22.39
N LEU A 510 -2.80 2.36 21.21
CA LEU A 510 -2.08 2.70 19.98
C LEU A 510 -1.62 4.17 19.98
N ARG A 511 -2.45 5.10 20.42
CA ARG A 511 -2.10 6.52 20.55
C ARG A 511 -0.89 6.72 21.48
N ASP A 512 -0.86 6.07 22.63
CA ASP A 512 0.25 6.15 23.58
C ASP A 512 1.55 5.58 23.01
N VAL A 513 1.47 4.49 22.24
CA VAL A 513 2.64 3.92 21.54
C VAL A 513 3.19 4.92 20.53
N VAL A 514 2.35 5.50 19.66
CA VAL A 514 2.79 6.49 18.67
C VAL A 514 3.34 7.74 19.37
N ALA A 515 2.64 8.28 20.36
CA ALA A 515 3.09 9.46 21.11
C ALA A 515 4.44 9.25 21.80
N LYS A 516 4.74 8.00 22.23
CA LYS A 516 6.02 7.69 22.88
C LYS A 516 7.17 7.45 21.90
N TYR A 517 6.91 6.71 20.81
CA TYR A 517 7.99 6.20 19.95
C TYR A 517 8.13 6.95 18.60
N ALA A 518 7.10 7.71 18.20
CA ALA A 518 7.09 8.55 16.99
C ALA A 518 6.36 9.88 17.24
N PRO A 519 6.80 10.71 18.24
CA PRO A 519 6.06 11.89 18.69
C PRO A 519 5.92 12.99 17.64
N ASP A 520 6.73 12.97 16.61
CA ASP A 520 6.75 13.93 15.47
C ASP A 520 5.78 13.56 14.35
N VAL A 521 5.01 12.47 14.50
CA VAL A 521 4.02 12.04 13.51
C VAL A 521 2.64 11.98 14.17
N PRO A 522 1.60 12.61 13.59
CA PRO A 522 0.25 12.58 14.14
C PRO A 522 -0.35 11.18 14.15
N TYR A 523 -1.30 10.98 15.07
CA TYR A 523 -2.08 9.77 15.20
C TYR A 523 -3.58 10.03 14.98
N TRP A 524 -4.25 9.13 14.24
CA TRP A 524 -5.69 9.14 13.95
C TRP A 524 -6.33 7.82 14.40
N PRO A 525 -7.40 7.81 15.21
CA PRO A 525 -7.86 6.56 15.83
C PRO A 525 -8.60 5.61 14.90
N SER A 526 -9.30 6.11 13.87
CA SER A 526 -10.09 5.31 12.93
C SER A 526 -10.25 6.05 11.61
N SER A 527 -10.29 5.35 10.49
CA SER A 527 -10.61 5.89 9.16
C SER A 527 -11.84 5.13 8.61
N PRO A 528 -12.99 5.79 8.28
CA PRO A 528 -13.25 7.19 8.60
C PRO A 528 -13.41 7.42 10.09
N GLY A 529 -13.14 8.67 10.51
CA GLY A 529 -13.25 9.03 11.92
C GLY A 529 -13.37 10.55 12.13
N THR A 530 -13.66 10.93 13.39
CA THR A 530 -13.75 12.33 13.82
C THR A 530 -12.87 12.59 15.05
N ASP A 531 -11.98 11.66 15.42
CA ASP A 531 -11.24 11.65 16.68
C ASP A 531 -12.17 11.61 17.91
N TYR A 532 -13.26 10.85 17.78
CA TYR A 532 -14.33 10.74 18.76
C TYR A 532 -15.04 12.09 19.10
N GLU A 533 -14.98 13.07 18.20
CA GLU A 533 -15.60 14.39 18.38
C GLU A 533 -17.01 14.48 17.78
N GLY A 534 -17.77 13.41 17.77
CA GLY A 534 -19.14 13.36 17.24
C GLY A 534 -19.42 12.16 16.37
N ALA A 535 -20.39 12.29 15.46
CA ALA A 535 -20.73 11.22 14.52
C ALA A 535 -19.58 10.95 13.56
N VAL A 536 -19.39 9.68 13.22
CA VAL A 536 -18.37 9.23 12.26
C VAL A 536 -18.87 9.34 10.83
N ASN A 537 -17.93 9.37 9.87
CA ASN A 537 -18.22 9.42 8.44
C ASN A 537 -19.15 10.58 8.05
N VAL A 538 -18.80 11.78 8.49
CA VAL A 538 -19.50 13.04 8.21
C VAL A 538 -18.66 13.94 7.32
N THR A 539 -19.31 14.84 6.57
CA THR A 539 -18.60 15.66 5.57
C THR A 539 -17.86 16.85 6.15
N ASP A 540 -18.26 17.32 7.35
CA ASP A 540 -17.77 18.56 7.97
C ASP A 540 -16.65 18.36 9.01
N ASN A 541 -16.27 17.11 9.33
CA ASN A 541 -15.22 16.78 10.31
C ASN A 541 -14.53 15.47 10.00
N GLY A 542 -13.19 15.45 10.08
CA GLY A 542 -12.38 14.26 9.90
C GLY A 542 -12.27 13.81 8.44
N ASP A 543 -12.10 12.52 8.25
CA ASP A 543 -12.02 11.88 6.94
C ASP A 543 -13.28 11.07 6.61
N TYR A 544 -13.50 10.79 5.33
CA TYR A 544 -14.78 10.32 4.82
C TYR A 544 -14.62 9.19 3.80
N HIS A 545 -15.43 8.12 3.93
CA HIS A 545 -15.61 7.06 2.94
C HIS A 545 -16.96 7.22 2.26
N TYR A 546 -16.98 7.32 0.92
CA TYR A 546 -18.20 7.52 0.14
C TYR A 546 -18.47 6.38 -0.83
N TRP A 547 -19.35 5.47 -0.42
CA TRP A 547 -19.69 4.27 -1.16
C TRP A 547 -21.07 4.27 -1.83
N ASN A 548 -21.88 5.33 -1.70
CA ASN A 548 -23.25 5.36 -2.26
C ASN A 548 -23.28 5.36 -3.80
N VAL A 549 -22.19 5.71 -4.47
CA VAL A 549 -22.08 5.59 -5.94
C VAL A 549 -21.92 4.12 -6.33
N TRP A 550 -20.98 3.38 -5.75
CA TRP A 550 -20.80 1.95 -6.07
C TRP A 550 -21.72 1.04 -5.26
N SER A 551 -21.78 1.22 -3.96
CA SER A 551 -22.61 0.42 -3.03
C SER A 551 -23.95 1.10 -2.77
N GLY A 552 -24.72 0.61 -1.79
CA GLY A 552 -25.99 1.21 -1.38
C GLY A 552 -26.95 1.41 -2.56
N ASP A 553 -27.34 2.66 -2.80
CA ASP A 553 -28.33 3.01 -3.83
C ASP A 553 -27.82 2.89 -5.27
N ALA A 554 -26.54 2.62 -5.47
CA ALA A 554 -25.88 2.54 -6.78
C ALA A 554 -26.16 3.80 -7.62
N LEU A 555 -25.87 4.97 -7.03
CA LEU A 555 -26.08 6.29 -7.63
C LEU A 555 -25.27 6.48 -8.91
N GLN A 556 -25.62 7.47 -9.73
CA GLN A 556 -24.81 7.87 -10.86
C GLN A 556 -23.51 8.53 -10.36
N ALA A 557 -22.42 8.49 -11.18
CA ALA A 557 -21.15 9.11 -10.83
C ALA A 557 -21.27 10.62 -10.55
N THR A 558 -22.25 11.31 -11.15
CA THR A 558 -22.56 12.72 -10.85
C THR A 558 -22.93 12.99 -9.39
N ALA A 559 -23.33 11.95 -8.61
CA ALA A 559 -23.55 12.08 -7.18
C ALA A 559 -22.28 12.42 -6.38
N TYR A 560 -21.10 12.17 -6.92
CA TYR A 560 -19.85 12.67 -6.33
C TYR A 560 -19.79 14.20 -6.27
N LEU A 561 -20.48 14.91 -7.17
CA LEU A 561 -20.55 16.38 -7.20
C LEU A 561 -21.44 16.97 -6.11
N ASP A 562 -22.27 16.18 -5.48
CA ASP A 562 -23.19 16.61 -4.41
C ASP A 562 -22.56 16.41 -3.00
N VAL A 563 -21.28 15.90 -2.90
CA VAL A 563 -20.63 15.58 -1.63
C VAL A 563 -19.21 16.15 -1.59
N THR A 564 -18.95 17.05 -0.64
CA THR A 564 -17.63 17.67 -0.45
C THR A 564 -17.16 17.49 1.00
N PRO A 565 -16.49 16.36 1.33
CA PRO A 565 -15.94 16.14 2.66
C PRO A 565 -14.63 16.88 2.87
N ARG A 566 -14.24 17.03 4.13
CA ARG A 566 -12.96 17.65 4.49
C ARG A 566 -11.76 16.89 3.91
N PHE A 567 -11.87 15.55 3.81
CA PHE A 567 -10.89 14.67 3.21
C PHE A 567 -11.58 13.37 2.79
N MET A 568 -11.47 12.98 1.53
CA MET A 568 -12.04 11.75 1.00
C MET A 568 -10.98 10.64 0.98
N THR A 569 -11.06 9.70 1.90
CA THR A 569 -10.10 8.59 2.03
C THR A 569 -10.49 7.35 1.24
N GLU A 570 -11.78 7.15 0.97
CA GLU A 570 -12.24 6.08 0.09
C GLU A 570 -13.46 6.48 -0.74
N TYR A 571 -13.40 6.12 -2.02
CA TYR A 571 -14.48 6.14 -3.00
C TYR A 571 -14.02 5.36 -4.22
N GLY A 572 -14.92 4.72 -4.97
CA GLY A 572 -14.45 3.87 -6.06
C GLY A 572 -15.55 3.31 -6.95
N LEU A 573 -15.13 2.80 -8.11
CA LEU A 573 -15.92 2.05 -9.08
C LEU A 573 -15.12 0.84 -9.55
N GLN A 574 -15.75 -0.32 -9.71
CA GLN A 574 -15.06 -1.50 -10.26
C GLN A 574 -14.94 -1.42 -11.79
N SER A 575 -13.93 -2.12 -12.31
CA SER A 575 -13.84 -2.48 -13.73
C SER A 575 -13.16 -3.83 -13.91
N LEU A 576 -13.28 -4.43 -15.09
CA LEU A 576 -12.51 -5.61 -15.45
C LEU A 576 -11.02 -5.24 -15.63
N PRO A 577 -10.07 -6.15 -15.33
CA PRO A 577 -8.66 -5.95 -15.61
C PRO A 577 -8.38 -5.96 -17.13
N ALA A 578 -7.14 -5.70 -17.53
CA ALA A 578 -6.74 -5.76 -18.94
C ALA A 578 -7.03 -7.13 -19.57
N MET A 579 -7.35 -7.18 -20.87
CA MET A 579 -7.62 -8.46 -21.58
C MET A 579 -6.47 -9.46 -21.40
N ALA A 580 -5.21 -9.02 -21.49
CA ALA A 580 -4.05 -9.90 -21.26
C ALA A 580 -4.02 -10.50 -19.85
N THR A 581 -4.53 -9.80 -18.86
CA THR A 581 -4.70 -10.32 -17.48
C THR A 581 -5.82 -11.36 -17.42
N ILE A 582 -6.95 -11.09 -18.09
CA ILE A 582 -8.06 -12.06 -18.18
C ILE A 582 -7.60 -13.33 -18.91
N ASP A 583 -6.85 -13.20 -19.99
CA ASP A 583 -6.31 -14.33 -20.74
C ASP A 583 -5.39 -15.22 -19.90
N ALA A 584 -4.70 -14.65 -18.90
CA ALA A 584 -3.78 -15.37 -18.03
C ALA A 584 -4.48 -16.28 -16.99
N PHE A 585 -5.77 -16.07 -16.67
CA PHE A 585 -6.51 -16.92 -15.71
C PHE A 585 -7.74 -17.62 -16.31
N THR A 586 -8.02 -17.43 -17.60
CA THR A 586 -9.19 -17.98 -18.29
C THR A 586 -8.85 -18.77 -19.53
N GLU A 587 -9.74 -19.71 -19.92
CA GLU A 587 -9.80 -20.25 -21.27
C GLU A 587 -10.77 -19.43 -22.12
N PRO A 588 -10.70 -19.46 -23.48
CA PRO A 588 -11.60 -18.67 -24.35
C PRO A 588 -13.10 -18.87 -24.05
N LYS A 589 -13.51 -20.07 -23.66
CA LYS A 589 -14.91 -20.39 -23.28
C LYS A 589 -15.38 -19.71 -21.98
N ASP A 590 -14.44 -19.26 -21.14
CA ASP A 590 -14.72 -18.63 -19.85
C ASP A 590 -14.96 -17.11 -19.99
N ARG A 591 -14.73 -16.54 -21.18
CA ARG A 591 -14.78 -15.09 -21.43
C ARG A 591 -16.22 -14.61 -21.65
N SER A 592 -17.01 -14.75 -20.61
CA SER A 592 -18.36 -14.19 -20.46
C SER A 592 -18.51 -13.75 -19.02
N ILE A 593 -19.13 -12.59 -18.79
CA ILE A 593 -19.31 -12.02 -17.44
C ILE A 593 -20.08 -12.97 -16.51
N ASP A 594 -20.95 -13.82 -17.07
CA ASP A 594 -21.75 -14.80 -16.35
C ASP A 594 -21.09 -16.16 -16.24
N SER A 595 -19.89 -16.37 -16.78
CA SER A 595 -19.20 -17.66 -16.68
C SER A 595 -18.84 -18.00 -15.23
N PRO A 596 -18.76 -19.28 -14.87
CA PRO A 596 -18.34 -19.67 -13.52
C PRO A 596 -16.98 -19.10 -13.12
N VAL A 597 -16.06 -18.94 -14.07
CA VAL A 597 -14.71 -18.39 -13.82
C VAL A 597 -14.80 -16.90 -13.52
N MET A 598 -15.50 -16.11 -14.32
CA MET A 598 -15.63 -14.67 -14.07
C MET A 598 -16.43 -14.38 -12.80
N ARG A 599 -17.41 -15.23 -12.44
CA ARG A 599 -18.10 -15.13 -11.13
C ARG A 599 -17.15 -15.46 -9.97
N ALA A 600 -16.29 -16.48 -10.08
CA ALA A 600 -15.32 -16.83 -9.05
C ALA A 600 -14.29 -15.72 -8.83
N HIS A 601 -13.96 -14.93 -9.86
CA HIS A 601 -13.04 -13.79 -9.81
C HIS A 601 -13.71 -12.44 -9.47
N GLN A 602 -15.04 -12.44 -9.24
CA GLN A 602 -15.80 -11.33 -8.64
C GLN A 602 -16.03 -11.63 -7.16
N LYS A 603 -15.46 -10.80 -6.28
CA LYS A 603 -15.52 -11.04 -4.83
C LYS A 603 -16.42 -10.07 -4.07
N TYR A 604 -16.93 -9.06 -4.73
CA TYR A 604 -17.90 -8.14 -4.15
C TYR A 604 -19.18 -8.85 -3.69
N ASP A 605 -19.78 -8.41 -2.60
CA ASP A 605 -20.97 -9.01 -1.94
C ASP A 605 -20.72 -10.38 -1.27
N ARG A 606 -19.48 -10.73 -0.91
CA ARG A 606 -19.22 -11.80 0.06
C ARG A 606 -19.78 -11.43 1.43
N GLY A 607 -20.12 -12.41 2.24
CA GLY A 607 -20.64 -12.23 3.59
C GLY A 607 -22.12 -12.58 3.72
N ALA A 608 -22.92 -11.74 4.35
CA ALA A 608 -24.32 -12.03 4.67
C ALA A 608 -25.24 -12.23 3.45
N HIS A 609 -24.84 -11.73 2.28
CA HIS A 609 -25.63 -11.73 1.05
C HIS A 609 -24.87 -12.37 -0.11
N TYR A 610 -24.51 -13.62 0.06
CA TYR A 610 -23.74 -14.39 -0.90
C TYR A 610 -24.46 -14.51 -2.24
N ASP A 611 -24.27 -13.53 -3.13
CA ASP A 611 -24.62 -13.63 -4.53
C ASP A 611 -23.42 -13.16 -5.36
N GLU A 612 -22.59 -14.10 -5.81
CA GLU A 612 -21.42 -13.85 -6.64
C GLU A 612 -21.73 -13.11 -7.94
N SER A 613 -23.01 -13.12 -8.36
CA SER A 613 -23.44 -12.41 -9.57
C SER A 613 -23.70 -10.92 -9.35
N ARG A 614 -23.92 -10.47 -8.10
CA ARG A 614 -24.35 -9.08 -7.83
C ARG A 614 -23.30 -8.05 -8.24
N GLY A 615 -22.03 -8.28 -7.98
CA GLY A 615 -20.95 -7.39 -8.42
C GLY A 615 -20.89 -7.26 -9.94
N ASN A 616 -21.01 -8.37 -10.67
CA ASN A 616 -21.05 -8.38 -12.13
C ASN A 616 -22.31 -7.70 -12.68
N GLN A 617 -23.47 -7.93 -12.09
CA GLN A 617 -24.73 -7.26 -12.47
C GLN A 617 -24.65 -5.75 -12.22
N ARG A 618 -24.08 -5.35 -11.11
CA ARG A 618 -23.85 -3.94 -10.78
C ARG A 618 -22.92 -3.29 -11.81
N LEU A 619 -21.80 -3.91 -12.15
CA LEU A 619 -20.87 -3.44 -13.18
C LEU A 619 -21.58 -3.24 -14.53
N LEU A 620 -22.36 -4.21 -14.97
CA LEU A 620 -23.17 -4.11 -16.20
C LEU A 620 -24.15 -2.93 -16.13
N LYS A 621 -24.86 -2.74 -15.00
CA LYS A 621 -25.78 -1.62 -14.80
C LYS A 621 -25.08 -0.27 -15.01
N TYR A 622 -23.86 -0.09 -14.48
CA TYR A 622 -23.08 1.15 -14.68
C TYR A 622 -22.66 1.34 -16.13
N VAL A 623 -22.13 0.29 -16.77
CA VAL A 623 -21.72 0.32 -18.17
C VAL A 623 -22.91 0.63 -19.08
N GLU A 624 -24.03 -0.05 -18.91
CA GLU A 624 -25.25 0.14 -19.75
C GLU A 624 -25.89 1.50 -19.53
N ARG A 625 -25.76 2.08 -18.33
CA ARG A 625 -26.26 3.41 -18.03
C ARG A 625 -25.57 4.47 -18.89
N GLU A 626 -24.26 4.37 -19.09
CA GLU A 626 -23.45 5.36 -19.81
C GLU A 626 -23.32 5.03 -21.30
N PHE A 627 -23.04 3.78 -21.65
CA PHE A 627 -22.61 3.40 -23.01
C PHE A 627 -23.64 2.53 -23.76
N GLY A 628 -24.69 2.06 -23.08
CA GLY A 628 -25.60 1.05 -23.62
C GLY A 628 -25.04 -0.38 -23.50
N LYS A 629 -25.76 -1.36 -24.05
CA LYS A 629 -25.40 -2.77 -23.94
C LYS A 629 -24.09 -3.11 -24.68
N PRO A 630 -23.08 -3.66 -23.99
CA PRO A 630 -21.81 -4.04 -24.61
C PRO A 630 -21.98 -5.08 -25.73
N LYS A 631 -21.29 -4.89 -26.85
CA LYS A 631 -21.33 -5.81 -28.00
C LYS A 631 -20.21 -6.84 -27.91
N GLY A 632 -20.28 -7.70 -26.92
CA GLY A 632 -19.30 -8.76 -26.63
C GLY A 632 -18.40 -8.49 -25.43
N PHE A 633 -17.65 -9.52 -25.04
CA PHE A 633 -16.86 -9.49 -23.80
C PHE A 633 -15.70 -8.47 -23.86
N ALA A 634 -14.98 -8.40 -24.97
CA ALA A 634 -13.90 -7.41 -25.15
C ALA A 634 -14.39 -5.96 -25.08
N ALA A 635 -15.60 -5.71 -25.63
CA ALA A 635 -16.25 -4.40 -25.51
C ALA A 635 -16.61 -4.10 -24.04
N LEU A 636 -17.09 -5.09 -23.28
CA LEU A 636 -17.39 -4.93 -21.86
C LEU A 636 -16.11 -4.57 -21.07
N VAL A 637 -14.99 -5.23 -21.35
CA VAL A 637 -13.69 -4.92 -20.69
C VAL A 637 -13.32 -3.45 -20.92
N TYR A 638 -13.31 -2.99 -22.17
CA TYR A 638 -13.02 -1.61 -22.51
C TYR A 638 -14.00 -0.62 -21.84
N LEU A 639 -15.30 -0.83 -22.00
CA LEU A 639 -16.33 0.09 -21.52
C LEU A 639 -16.38 0.16 -19.98
N SER A 640 -16.07 -0.95 -19.29
CA SER A 640 -16.00 -0.94 -17.83
C SER A 640 -14.81 -0.11 -17.31
N GLN A 641 -13.67 -0.14 -18.01
CA GLN A 641 -12.51 0.70 -17.66
C GLN A 641 -12.76 2.18 -17.97
N ALA A 642 -13.42 2.50 -19.07
CA ALA A 642 -13.80 3.87 -19.41
C ALA A 642 -14.80 4.43 -18.38
N MET A 643 -15.82 3.65 -18.00
CA MET A 643 -16.79 4.02 -16.95
C MET A 643 -16.11 4.29 -15.61
N GLN A 644 -15.19 3.42 -15.19
CA GLN A 644 -14.42 3.60 -13.95
C GLN A 644 -13.59 4.89 -14.01
N ALA A 645 -12.85 5.10 -15.11
CA ALA A 645 -11.95 6.22 -15.27
C ALA A 645 -12.68 7.57 -15.29
N GLU A 646 -13.74 7.70 -16.09
CA GLU A 646 -14.57 8.91 -16.17
C GLU A 646 -15.26 9.22 -14.84
N GLY A 647 -15.79 8.19 -14.15
CA GLY A 647 -16.48 8.38 -12.86
C GLY A 647 -15.55 8.83 -11.73
N ILE A 648 -14.34 8.24 -11.65
CA ILE A 648 -13.35 8.64 -10.64
C ILE A 648 -12.72 9.99 -10.95
N GLN A 649 -12.50 10.29 -12.24
CA GLN A 649 -12.03 11.62 -12.67
C GLN A 649 -13.00 12.72 -12.19
N LEU A 650 -14.30 12.52 -12.38
CA LEU A 650 -15.33 13.49 -11.95
C LEU A 650 -15.24 13.79 -10.46
N ALA A 651 -15.10 12.75 -9.63
CA ALA A 651 -14.93 12.88 -8.18
C ALA A 651 -13.64 13.62 -7.81
N ALA A 652 -12.51 13.18 -8.37
CA ALA A 652 -11.19 13.75 -8.04
C ALA A 652 -11.07 15.22 -8.45
N GLU A 653 -11.58 15.58 -9.64
CA GLU A 653 -11.62 16.97 -10.11
C GLU A 653 -12.52 17.86 -9.23
N HIS A 654 -13.68 17.33 -8.79
CA HIS A 654 -14.56 18.04 -7.85
C HIS A 654 -13.86 18.33 -6.52
N LEU A 655 -13.25 17.32 -5.90
CA LEU A 655 -12.53 17.48 -4.62
C LEU A 655 -11.37 18.48 -4.75
N ARG A 656 -10.60 18.42 -5.85
CA ARG A 656 -9.51 19.35 -6.11
C ARG A 656 -10.00 20.79 -6.34
N ALA A 657 -11.10 20.94 -7.07
CA ALA A 657 -11.72 22.24 -7.33
C ALA A 657 -12.32 22.88 -6.05
N SER A 658 -12.68 22.04 -5.07
CA SER A 658 -13.28 22.46 -3.80
C SER A 658 -12.25 22.89 -2.75
N ARG A 659 -10.95 22.90 -3.07
CA ARG A 659 -9.91 23.39 -2.15
C ARG A 659 -10.18 24.84 -1.71
N PRO A 660 -10.03 25.23 -0.41
CA PRO A 660 -9.51 24.43 0.72
C PRO A 660 -10.60 23.71 1.56
N GLU A 661 -11.85 23.66 1.13
CA GLU A 661 -12.92 22.94 1.83
C GLU A 661 -12.55 21.45 1.93
N SER A 662 -12.15 20.84 0.83
CA SER A 662 -11.60 19.47 0.77
C SER A 662 -10.08 19.51 0.55
N MET A 663 -9.33 18.70 1.30
CA MET A 663 -7.86 18.67 1.21
C MET A 663 -7.29 17.27 0.89
N GLY A 664 -8.13 16.33 0.44
CA GLY A 664 -7.65 15.02 0.02
C GLY A 664 -8.60 14.22 -0.85
N SER A 665 -8.01 13.44 -1.73
CA SER A 665 -8.68 12.55 -2.67
C SER A 665 -7.85 11.28 -2.81
N LEU A 666 -8.24 10.19 -2.10
CA LEU A 666 -7.60 8.89 -2.16
C LEU A 666 -8.62 7.87 -2.66
N TYR A 667 -8.56 7.51 -3.95
CA TYR A 667 -9.53 6.54 -4.47
C TYR A 667 -9.23 5.10 -4.01
N TRP A 668 -10.24 4.30 -3.89
CA TRP A 668 -10.18 2.87 -3.72
C TRP A 668 -10.17 2.21 -5.09
N GLN A 669 -9.10 1.52 -5.59
CA GLN A 669 -7.80 1.26 -4.94
C GLN A 669 -6.68 1.34 -5.98
N LEU A 670 -5.41 1.37 -5.56
CA LEU A 670 -4.29 1.48 -6.51
C LEU A 670 -4.02 0.18 -7.26
N ASP A 671 -3.94 -0.95 -6.54
CA ASP A 671 -3.40 -2.23 -7.00
C ASP A 671 -4.34 -3.41 -6.70
N ASP A 672 -3.95 -4.59 -7.18
CA ASP A 672 -4.69 -5.85 -7.00
C ASP A 672 -3.87 -6.91 -6.26
N VAL A 673 -4.59 -7.73 -5.46
CA VAL A 673 -4.03 -8.87 -4.72
C VAL A 673 -3.94 -10.15 -5.57
N TRP A 674 -4.73 -10.23 -6.62
CA TRP A 674 -4.83 -11.33 -7.57
C TRP A 674 -5.50 -10.86 -8.86
N PRO A 675 -5.44 -11.65 -9.97
CA PRO A 675 -6.13 -11.25 -11.21
C PRO A 675 -7.64 -11.39 -11.04
N GLY A 676 -8.33 -10.29 -10.72
CA GLY A 676 -9.75 -10.24 -10.40
C GLY A 676 -10.48 -9.02 -10.96
N ILE A 677 -11.78 -8.92 -10.67
CA ILE A 677 -12.63 -7.77 -10.98
C ILE A 677 -12.68 -6.88 -9.74
N THR A 678 -12.08 -5.72 -9.81
CA THR A 678 -11.84 -4.86 -8.64
C THR A 678 -11.92 -3.38 -9.00
N TRP A 679 -11.68 -2.53 -8.00
CA TRP A 679 -11.61 -1.06 -8.14
C TRP A 679 -10.21 -0.56 -8.55
N SER A 680 -9.25 -1.44 -8.77
CA SER A 680 -7.85 -1.06 -8.98
C SER A 680 -7.64 -0.14 -10.19
N GLY A 681 -6.66 0.76 -10.07
CA GLY A 681 -6.10 1.51 -11.20
C GLY A 681 -5.02 0.72 -11.95
N ILE A 682 -4.36 -0.22 -11.27
CA ILE A 682 -3.28 -1.08 -11.78
C ILE A 682 -3.65 -2.53 -11.47
N ASP A 683 -3.65 -3.39 -12.49
CA ASP A 683 -3.99 -4.79 -12.29
C ASP A 683 -2.85 -5.61 -11.63
N TRP A 684 -3.13 -6.86 -11.25
CA TRP A 684 -2.18 -7.72 -10.54
C TRP A 684 -0.84 -7.93 -11.24
N TYR A 685 -0.80 -7.86 -12.58
CA TYR A 685 0.43 -7.94 -13.38
C TYR A 685 1.18 -6.61 -13.47
N GLY A 686 0.63 -5.52 -12.87
CA GLY A 686 1.21 -4.19 -12.93
C GLY A 686 0.85 -3.40 -14.20
N ARG A 687 -0.17 -3.83 -14.94
CA ARG A 687 -0.69 -3.11 -16.12
C ARG A 687 -1.59 -1.97 -15.69
N TRP A 688 -1.35 -0.80 -16.24
CA TRP A 688 -2.22 0.34 -16.01
C TRP A 688 -3.56 0.15 -16.72
N LYS A 689 -4.65 0.30 -15.98
CA LYS A 689 -6.01 0.42 -16.52
C LYS A 689 -6.26 1.87 -16.96
N MET A 690 -7.38 2.17 -17.62
CA MET A 690 -7.70 3.54 -18.04
C MET A 690 -7.70 4.52 -16.87
N LEU A 691 -8.17 4.12 -15.71
CA LEU A 691 -8.16 4.94 -14.49
C LEU A 691 -6.77 5.48 -14.15
N GLN A 692 -5.70 4.70 -14.27
CA GLN A 692 -4.36 5.15 -13.90
C GLN A 692 -3.83 6.24 -14.85
N TYR A 693 -4.17 6.17 -16.15
CA TYR A 693 -3.87 7.24 -17.11
C TYR A 693 -4.71 8.49 -16.87
N HIS A 694 -5.99 8.35 -16.51
CA HIS A 694 -6.83 9.48 -16.09
C HIS A 694 -6.29 10.12 -14.81
N ALA A 695 -5.83 9.30 -13.82
CA ALA A 695 -5.23 9.79 -12.58
C ALA A 695 -4.04 10.71 -12.86
N ARG A 696 -3.18 10.37 -13.80
CA ARG A 696 -2.10 11.24 -14.22
C ARG A 696 -2.56 12.63 -14.67
N ARG A 697 -3.73 12.72 -15.30
CA ARG A 697 -4.31 13.99 -15.78
C ARG A 697 -5.05 14.73 -14.65
N PHE A 698 -5.97 14.07 -13.94
CA PHE A 698 -6.74 14.75 -12.90
C PHE A 698 -5.93 15.06 -11.62
N TYR A 699 -4.74 14.43 -11.43
CA TYR A 699 -3.78 14.78 -10.38
C TYR A 699 -2.62 15.66 -10.85
N ALA A 700 -2.65 16.15 -12.10
CA ALA A 700 -1.64 17.10 -12.60
C ALA A 700 -1.58 18.37 -11.71
N PRO A 701 -0.42 19.00 -11.54
CA PRO A 701 -0.26 20.16 -10.65
C PRO A 701 -1.14 21.36 -11.04
N LEU A 702 -1.37 21.57 -12.32
CA LEU A 702 -2.26 22.58 -12.88
C LEU A 702 -3.45 21.88 -13.54
N LEU A 703 -4.66 22.30 -13.23
CA LEU A 703 -5.87 21.65 -13.74
C LEU A 703 -6.95 22.69 -14.06
N ILE A 704 -7.65 22.50 -15.19
CA ILE A 704 -8.96 23.11 -15.45
C ILE A 704 -10.01 22.03 -15.23
N ALA A 705 -10.88 22.21 -14.23
CA ALA A 705 -11.99 21.33 -13.93
C ALA A 705 -13.29 21.97 -14.43
N ALA A 706 -13.90 21.35 -15.44
CA ALA A 706 -15.18 21.79 -16.01
C ALA A 706 -16.25 20.73 -15.66
N LEU A 707 -16.96 20.94 -14.55
CA LEU A 707 -17.85 19.95 -13.94
C LEU A 707 -19.32 20.27 -14.27
N ARG A 708 -19.92 19.41 -15.09
CA ARG A 708 -21.33 19.55 -15.45
C ARG A 708 -22.23 18.77 -14.49
N ASN A 709 -23.13 19.48 -13.82
CA ASN A 709 -24.17 18.90 -12.96
C ASN A 709 -25.52 19.56 -13.25
N LYS A 710 -26.55 18.76 -13.51
CA LYS A 710 -27.96 19.21 -13.69
C LYS A 710 -28.09 20.36 -14.71
N GLY A 711 -27.36 20.27 -15.83
CA GLY A 711 -27.44 21.27 -16.93
C GLY A 711 -26.63 22.56 -16.71
N VAL A 712 -25.75 22.56 -15.71
CA VAL A 712 -24.83 23.67 -15.43
C VAL A 712 -23.40 23.14 -15.35
N THR A 713 -22.50 23.79 -16.09
CA THR A 713 -21.05 23.54 -16.05
C THR A 713 -20.37 24.61 -15.21
N THR A 714 -19.74 24.19 -14.11
CA THR A 714 -18.87 25.02 -13.27
C THR A 714 -17.42 24.84 -13.71
N VAL A 715 -16.72 25.94 -13.96
CA VAL A 715 -15.32 25.93 -14.38
C VAL A 715 -14.45 26.43 -13.24
N SER A 716 -13.51 25.60 -12.80
CA SER A 716 -12.54 25.95 -11.77
C SER A 716 -11.12 25.74 -12.28
N LEU A 717 -10.23 26.64 -11.87
CA LEU A 717 -8.79 26.50 -12.08
C LEU A 717 -8.12 26.07 -10.79
N VAL A 718 -7.27 25.05 -10.85
CA VAL A 718 -6.62 24.45 -9.68
C VAL A 718 -5.11 24.55 -9.82
N SER A 719 -4.44 24.97 -8.73
CA SER A 719 -2.99 25.05 -8.64
C SER A 719 -2.46 24.40 -7.35
N ASP A 720 -1.47 23.51 -7.50
CA ASP A 720 -0.64 23.02 -6.40
C ASP A 720 0.62 23.86 -6.19
N GLY A 721 0.87 24.85 -7.07
CA GLY A 721 2.02 25.75 -6.98
C GLY A 721 1.95 26.67 -5.75
N THR A 722 3.11 27.00 -5.20
CA THR A 722 3.27 27.90 -4.05
C THR A 722 3.39 29.38 -4.43
N THR A 723 3.35 29.69 -5.73
CA THR A 723 3.42 31.05 -6.28
C THR A 723 2.26 31.29 -7.21
N ALA A 724 1.82 32.56 -7.31
CA ALA A 724 0.80 32.95 -8.26
C ALA A 724 1.31 32.81 -9.71
N LEU A 725 0.45 32.33 -10.62
CA LEU A 725 0.78 32.11 -12.02
C LEU A 725 -0.26 32.79 -12.93
N PRO A 726 0.13 33.76 -13.77
CA PRO A 726 -0.75 34.29 -14.83
C PRO A 726 -1.01 33.21 -15.86
N VAL A 727 -2.27 33.01 -16.20
CA VAL A 727 -2.73 32.00 -17.17
C VAL A 727 -3.85 32.54 -18.02
N ARG A 728 -4.16 31.83 -19.08
CA ARG A 728 -5.35 32.05 -19.90
C ARG A 728 -6.19 30.78 -19.92
N TRP A 729 -7.49 30.87 -19.82
CA TRP A 729 -8.37 29.76 -20.06
C TRP A 729 -9.28 30.04 -21.25
N ARG A 730 -9.66 28.97 -21.96
CA ARG A 730 -10.48 29.08 -23.17
C ARG A 730 -11.52 27.96 -23.16
N VAL A 731 -12.74 28.30 -23.56
CA VAL A 731 -13.77 27.34 -23.92
C VAL A 731 -14.11 27.46 -25.41
N ARG A 732 -14.17 26.33 -26.08
CA ARG A 732 -14.66 26.21 -27.46
C ARG A 732 -15.79 25.21 -27.50
N VAL A 733 -16.92 25.56 -28.04
CA VAL A 733 -17.97 24.60 -28.38
C VAL A 733 -17.74 24.19 -29.84
N MET A 734 -17.66 22.88 -30.06
CA MET A 734 -17.30 22.31 -31.34
C MET A 734 -18.30 21.20 -31.72
N ASP A 735 -18.52 20.98 -33.01
CA ASP A 735 -19.12 19.75 -33.49
C ASP A 735 -18.06 18.60 -33.55
N PHE A 736 -18.53 17.37 -33.72
CA PHE A 736 -17.63 16.21 -33.76
C PHE A 736 -16.72 16.15 -35.04
N ALA A 737 -16.98 16.99 -36.02
CA ALA A 737 -16.13 17.14 -37.20
C ALA A 737 -15.06 18.22 -37.05
N GLY A 738 -15.06 18.95 -35.94
CA GLY A 738 -14.05 19.96 -35.63
C GLY A 738 -14.41 21.40 -35.95
N LYS A 739 -15.62 21.67 -36.44
CA LYS A 739 -16.08 23.04 -36.63
C LYS A 739 -16.30 23.70 -35.29
N VAL A 740 -15.60 24.80 -35.03
CA VAL A 740 -15.83 25.66 -33.88
C VAL A 740 -17.13 26.42 -34.07
N LEU A 741 -18.06 26.27 -33.13
CA LEU A 741 -19.37 26.92 -33.16
C LEU A 741 -19.35 28.21 -32.34
N SER A 742 -18.67 28.20 -31.20
CA SER A 742 -18.40 29.37 -30.38
C SER A 742 -17.06 29.24 -29.66
N GLU A 743 -16.45 30.38 -29.33
CA GLU A 743 -15.20 30.45 -28.55
C GLU A 743 -15.25 31.62 -27.58
N HIS A 744 -14.80 31.38 -26.36
CA HIS A 744 -14.58 32.41 -25.36
C HIS A 744 -13.22 32.19 -24.70
N THR A 745 -12.46 33.26 -24.51
CA THR A 745 -11.15 33.24 -23.87
C THR A 745 -11.07 34.32 -22.81
N ALA A 746 -10.46 34.03 -21.66
CA ALA A 746 -10.26 35.03 -20.61
C ALA A 746 -8.90 34.80 -19.91
N ASP A 747 -8.28 35.89 -19.51
CA ASP A 747 -7.09 35.88 -18.66
C ASP A 747 -7.49 35.63 -17.20
N ALA A 748 -6.66 34.97 -16.46
CA ALA A 748 -6.83 34.70 -15.03
C ALA A 748 -5.47 34.64 -14.34
N THR A 749 -5.47 34.75 -13.01
CA THR A 749 -4.29 34.47 -12.19
C THR A 749 -4.60 33.31 -11.28
N LEU A 750 -3.87 32.20 -11.41
CA LEU A 750 -3.93 31.10 -10.47
C LEU A 750 -3.35 31.56 -9.13
N ALA A 751 -4.17 31.56 -8.09
CA ALA A 751 -3.66 31.78 -6.74
C ALA A 751 -2.85 30.55 -6.27
N PRO A 752 -1.86 30.76 -5.40
CA PRO A 752 -1.11 29.65 -4.82
C PRO A 752 -2.02 28.66 -4.09
N LEU A 753 -1.76 27.36 -4.23
CA LEU A 753 -2.40 26.30 -3.45
C LEU A 753 -3.94 26.39 -3.44
N SER A 754 -4.56 26.63 -4.59
CA SER A 754 -5.98 26.99 -4.66
C SER A 754 -6.80 26.17 -5.66
N GLY A 755 -8.11 26.11 -5.40
CA GLY A 755 -9.15 25.82 -6.38
C GLY A 755 -10.05 27.05 -6.50
N THR A 756 -10.08 27.69 -7.68
CA THR A 756 -10.81 28.94 -7.88
C THR A 756 -11.83 28.80 -8.99
N GLN A 757 -13.11 28.95 -8.67
CA GLN A 757 -14.16 29.02 -9.68
C GLN A 757 -14.02 30.31 -10.51
N VAL A 758 -13.91 30.20 -11.82
CA VAL A 758 -13.71 31.31 -12.77
C VAL A 758 -14.93 31.57 -13.64
N ALA A 759 -15.76 30.53 -13.89
CA ALA A 759 -16.97 30.71 -14.70
C ALA A 759 -18.05 29.69 -14.32
N ARG A 760 -19.28 30.00 -14.77
CA ARG A 760 -20.44 29.11 -14.69
C ARG A 760 -21.31 29.30 -15.91
N PHE A 761 -21.63 28.22 -16.59
CA PHE A 761 -22.43 28.25 -17.81
C PHE A 761 -23.61 27.29 -17.70
N THR A 762 -24.79 27.68 -18.12
CA THR A 762 -25.87 26.74 -18.43
C THR A 762 -25.59 26.05 -19.78
N ASP A 763 -26.19 24.87 -20.00
CA ASP A 763 -26.10 24.21 -21.29
C ASP A 763 -26.57 25.10 -22.46
N ALA A 764 -27.63 25.90 -22.24
CA ALA A 764 -28.14 26.83 -23.24
C ALA A 764 -27.12 27.93 -23.62
N GLN A 765 -26.35 28.42 -22.62
CA GLN A 765 -25.29 29.41 -22.87
C GLN A 765 -24.09 28.81 -23.63
N LEU A 766 -23.71 27.58 -23.31
CA LEU A 766 -22.62 26.92 -24.05
C LEU A 766 -23.03 26.54 -25.45
N LEU A 767 -24.22 25.95 -25.61
CA LEU A 767 -24.67 25.44 -26.90
C LEU A 767 -25.07 26.54 -27.91
N ASP A 768 -25.59 27.68 -27.42
CA ASP A 768 -26.08 28.77 -28.28
C ASP A 768 -26.91 28.32 -29.48
N GLY A 769 -27.84 27.38 -29.24
CA GLY A 769 -28.68 26.75 -30.24
C GLY A 769 -28.07 25.56 -31.00
N ALA A 770 -26.84 25.13 -30.67
CA ALA A 770 -26.24 23.91 -31.24
C ALA A 770 -26.92 22.64 -30.67
N ASP A 771 -26.90 21.57 -31.47
CA ASP A 771 -27.48 20.28 -31.08
C ASP A 771 -26.63 19.62 -29.98
N PRO A 772 -27.15 19.41 -28.76
CA PRO A 772 -26.40 18.81 -27.65
C PRO A 772 -25.89 17.39 -27.95
N ARG A 773 -26.50 16.70 -28.89
CA ARG A 773 -26.11 15.32 -29.27
C ARG A 773 -24.99 15.28 -30.29
N LYS A 774 -24.64 16.43 -30.90
CA LYS A 774 -23.66 16.57 -31.98
C LYS A 774 -22.53 17.55 -31.66
N SER A 775 -22.55 18.10 -30.42
CA SER A 775 -21.62 19.13 -29.97
C SER A 775 -21.00 18.76 -28.63
N PHE A 776 -19.82 19.31 -28.36
CA PHE A 776 -19.13 19.21 -27.09
C PHE A 776 -18.36 20.48 -26.79
N ALA A 777 -18.07 20.74 -25.52
CA ALA A 777 -17.27 21.87 -25.10
C ALA A 777 -15.86 21.40 -24.70
N VAL A 778 -14.84 22.12 -25.16
CA VAL A 778 -13.42 21.92 -24.86
C VAL A 778 -12.96 23.06 -23.99
N PHE A 779 -12.51 22.76 -22.78
CA PHE A 779 -11.95 23.73 -21.84
C PHE A 779 -10.44 23.53 -21.80
N ASP A 780 -9.67 24.53 -22.19
CA ASP A 780 -8.21 24.54 -22.19
C ASP A 780 -7.68 25.53 -21.15
N LEU A 781 -6.68 25.12 -20.36
CA LEU A 781 -5.84 26.00 -19.54
C LEU A 781 -4.50 26.20 -20.25
N LEU A 782 -4.10 27.46 -20.42
CA LEU A 782 -2.91 27.84 -21.15
C LEU A 782 -1.94 28.62 -20.26
N ASP A 783 -0.68 28.20 -20.24
CA ASP A 783 0.46 28.93 -19.70
C ASP A 783 1.24 29.51 -20.90
N GLY A 784 1.09 30.82 -21.15
CA GLY A 784 1.45 31.41 -22.41
C GLY A 784 0.64 30.79 -23.55
N ASP A 785 1.34 30.23 -24.56
CA ASP A 785 0.72 29.52 -25.68
C ASP A 785 0.64 28.00 -25.47
N LYS A 786 1.21 27.49 -24.35
CA LYS A 786 1.24 26.06 -24.06
C LYS A 786 -0.04 25.62 -23.35
N MET A 787 -0.76 24.67 -23.93
CA MET A 787 -1.86 23.98 -23.25
C MET A 787 -1.29 23.08 -22.15
N VAL A 788 -1.65 23.36 -20.88
CA VAL A 788 -1.17 22.62 -19.69
C VAL A 788 -2.24 21.73 -19.09
N SER A 789 -3.52 21.99 -19.33
CA SER A 789 -4.63 21.13 -18.91
C SER A 789 -5.79 21.27 -19.87
N ARG A 790 -6.55 20.20 -20.06
CA ARG A 790 -7.76 20.17 -20.89
C ARG A 790 -8.84 19.35 -20.19
N ASN A 791 -10.08 19.80 -20.31
CA ASN A 791 -11.28 19.08 -19.92
C ASN A 791 -12.33 19.14 -21.03
N LEU A 792 -13.09 18.05 -21.22
CA LEU A 792 -14.15 17.97 -22.20
C LEU A 792 -15.49 17.78 -21.50
N VAL A 793 -16.50 18.53 -21.94
CA VAL A 793 -17.87 18.43 -21.46
C VAL A 793 -18.79 18.01 -22.58
N PHE A 794 -19.52 16.90 -22.34
CA PHE A 794 -20.58 16.41 -23.21
C PHE A 794 -21.94 16.69 -22.57
N PHE A 795 -22.95 16.90 -23.41
CA PHE A 795 -24.24 17.38 -22.93
C PHE A 795 -25.25 16.24 -22.70
N ASP A 796 -24.89 15.02 -23.08
CA ASP A 796 -25.67 13.81 -22.82
C ASP A 796 -24.72 12.60 -22.57
N ALA A 797 -25.28 11.48 -22.09
CA ALA A 797 -24.54 10.23 -21.94
C ALA A 797 -24.01 9.74 -23.31
N PRO A 798 -22.82 9.12 -23.38
CA PRO A 798 -22.21 8.67 -24.64
C PRO A 798 -23.11 7.88 -25.55
N LYS A 799 -23.99 7.01 -25.02
CA LYS A 799 -24.96 6.23 -25.81
C LYS A 799 -25.99 7.05 -26.56
N ASN A 800 -26.23 8.30 -26.16
CA ASN A 800 -27.21 9.18 -26.75
C ASN A 800 -26.56 10.17 -27.73
N LEU A 801 -25.24 10.30 -27.72
CA LEU A 801 -24.49 11.18 -28.61
C LEU A 801 -24.42 10.59 -30.03
N ALA A 802 -24.48 11.43 -31.02
CA ALA A 802 -24.29 11.06 -32.43
C ALA A 802 -22.79 10.99 -32.79
N LEU A 803 -22.02 10.28 -31.96
CA LEU A 803 -20.58 10.15 -32.14
C LEU A 803 -20.27 9.47 -33.48
N PRO A 804 -19.46 10.08 -34.37
CA PRO A 804 -18.97 9.42 -35.56
C PRO A 804 -18.03 8.30 -35.17
N VAL A 805 -17.99 7.21 -35.93
CA VAL A 805 -16.93 6.20 -35.83
C VAL A 805 -15.67 6.81 -36.44
N PRO A 806 -14.63 7.13 -35.65
CA PRO A 806 -13.46 7.82 -36.18
C PRO A 806 -12.53 6.84 -36.92
N HIS A 807 -11.74 7.37 -37.86
CA HIS A 807 -10.52 6.69 -38.31
C HIS A 807 -9.35 7.26 -37.53
N VAL A 808 -8.72 6.44 -36.71
CA VAL A 808 -7.53 6.84 -35.96
C VAL A 808 -6.30 6.35 -36.71
N ASP A 809 -5.53 7.27 -37.24
CA ASP A 809 -4.21 6.98 -37.81
C ASP A 809 -3.20 6.77 -36.68
N ALA A 810 -2.36 5.73 -36.79
CA ALA A 810 -1.35 5.39 -35.82
C ALA A 810 -0.01 5.12 -36.48
N GLN A 811 0.98 5.95 -36.20
CA GLN A 811 2.33 5.85 -36.76
C GLN A 811 3.34 5.58 -35.68
N LEU A 812 3.94 4.38 -35.70
CA LEU A 812 4.96 3.96 -34.74
C LEU A 812 6.36 4.09 -35.35
N MET A 813 7.22 4.88 -34.73
CA MET A 813 8.59 5.15 -35.18
C MET A 813 9.60 4.85 -34.07
N GLN A 814 10.82 4.42 -34.49
CA GLN A 814 11.92 4.23 -33.54
C GLN A 814 12.52 5.57 -33.14
N GLU A 815 12.75 5.75 -31.85
CA GLU A 815 13.50 6.87 -31.30
C GLU A 815 14.73 6.38 -30.50
N LYS A 816 15.58 7.32 -30.06
CA LYS A 816 16.83 7.02 -29.35
C LYS A 816 16.60 6.20 -28.07
N ASN A 817 15.50 6.47 -27.36
CA ASN A 817 15.19 5.87 -26.05
C ASN A 817 13.84 5.15 -26.04
N GLY A 818 13.50 4.41 -27.12
CA GLY A 818 12.23 3.70 -27.20
C GLY A 818 11.56 3.89 -28.55
N CYS A 819 10.23 3.90 -28.58
CA CYS A 819 9.45 4.19 -29.79
C CYS A 819 8.48 5.34 -29.51
N ALA A 820 8.26 6.19 -30.51
CA ALA A 820 7.19 7.19 -30.51
C ALA A 820 5.99 6.66 -31.32
N LEU A 821 4.79 6.78 -30.74
CA LEU A 821 3.52 6.49 -31.41
C LEU A 821 2.75 7.80 -31.58
N THR A 822 2.56 8.23 -32.82
CA THR A 822 1.75 9.40 -33.16
C THR A 822 0.36 8.94 -33.58
N LEU A 823 -0.66 9.49 -32.93
CA LEU A 823 -2.08 9.23 -33.16
C LEU A 823 -2.75 10.51 -33.73
N SER A 824 -3.65 10.37 -34.69
CA SER A 824 -4.44 11.47 -35.21
C SER A 824 -5.81 11.01 -35.73
N SER A 825 -6.78 11.93 -35.78
CA SER A 825 -8.11 11.67 -36.32
C SER A 825 -8.71 12.92 -36.98
N HIS A 826 -9.50 12.75 -38.02
CA HIS A 826 -10.25 13.84 -38.69
C HIS A 826 -11.55 14.20 -37.95
N THR A 827 -12.06 13.31 -37.07
CA THR A 827 -13.23 13.56 -36.22
C THR A 827 -12.87 13.32 -34.78
N LEU A 828 -13.70 13.75 -33.84
CA LEU A 828 -13.47 13.46 -32.42
C LEU A 828 -13.33 11.96 -32.21
N ALA A 829 -12.19 11.53 -31.63
CA ALA A 829 -11.96 10.16 -31.18
C ALA A 829 -11.81 10.17 -29.65
N ARG A 830 -12.78 9.55 -28.95
CA ARG A 830 -12.82 9.51 -27.49
C ARG A 830 -12.16 8.24 -26.94
N GLU A 831 -11.50 8.39 -25.78
CA GLU A 831 -10.92 7.30 -25.01
C GLU A 831 -10.06 6.36 -25.90
N VAL A 832 -9.23 6.95 -26.76
CA VAL A 832 -8.37 6.17 -27.65
C VAL A 832 -7.42 5.32 -26.83
N TRP A 833 -7.60 4.00 -26.92
CA TRP A 833 -6.86 3.00 -26.18
C TRP A 833 -5.90 2.25 -27.08
N VAL A 834 -4.64 2.29 -26.74
CA VAL A 834 -3.56 1.56 -27.42
C VAL A 834 -3.16 0.37 -26.59
N SER A 835 -2.99 -0.79 -27.22
CA SER A 835 -2.45 -1.99 -26.59
C SER A 835 -1.51 -2.74 -27.55
N PHE A 836 -0.61 -3.54 -26.96
CA PHE A 836 0.34 -4.38 -27.65
C PHE A 836 0.19 -5.87 -27.30
N GLY A 837 -1.02 -6.27 -26.85
CA GLY A 837 -1.30 -7.65 -26.43
C GLY A 837 -0.38 -8.10 -25.27
N ASP A 838 0.28 -9.24 -25.46
CA ASP A 838 1.17 -9.84 -24.46
C ASP A 838 2.55 -9.14 -24.35
N LEU A 839 2.83 -8.18 -25.23
CA LEU A 839 4.02 -7.35 -25.09
C LEU A 839 3.71 -6.27 -24.04
N ASP A 840 4.20 -6.45 -22.83
CA ASP A 840 4.00 -5.52 -21.71
C ASP A 840 4.75 -4.19 -21.94
N ALA A 841 4.33 -3.44 -22.99
CA ALA A 841 4.85 -2.12 -23.30
C ALA A 841 4.07 -1.05 -22.53
N ARG A 842 4.79 -0.23 -21.76
CA ARG A 842 4.21 0.91 -21.04
C ARG A 842 4.17 2.14 -21.93
N LEU A 843 3.03 2.82 -21.98
CA LEU A 843 2.84 4.07 -22.70
C LEU A 843 3.02 5.26 -21.75
N SER A 844 3.57 6.36 -22.26
CA SER A 844 3.65 7.61 -21.51
C SER A 844 2.26 8.23 -21.26
N ASP A 845 1.29 7.98 -22.13
CA ASP A 845 -0.14 8.30 -21.93
C ASP A 845 -1.01 7.33 -22.74
N ASN A 846 -2.29 7.17 -22.36
CA ASN A 846 -3.27 6.31 -23.04
C ASN A 846 -4.70 6.72 -22.60
N ALA A 847 -5.75 6.08 -23.16
CA ALA A 847 -7.13 6.50 -22.96
C ALA A 847 -7.29 8.01 -23.21
N ILE A 848 -6.96 8.45 -24.43
CA ILE A 848 -6.79 9.85 -24.81
C ILE A 848 -7.95 10.29 -25.69
N ASP A 849 -8.51 11.48 -25.42
CA ASP A 849 -9.40 12.15 -26.35
C ASP A 849 -8.59 12.90 -27.40
N ILE A 850 -8.77 12.57 -28.70
CA ILE A 850 -8.10 13.21 -29.82
C ILE A 850 -9.11 14.13 -30.51
N LEU A 851 -8.85 15.45 -30.45
CA LEU A 851 -9.68 16.42 -31.14
C LEU A 851 -9.48 16.33 -32.68
N PRO A 852 -10.49 16.68 -33.49
CA PRO A 852 -10.41 16.69 -34.96
C PRO A 852 -9.19 17.45 -35.44
N GLY A 853 -8.34 16.78 -36.24
CA GLY A 853 -7.09 17.34 -36.79
C GLY A 853 -5.91 17.44 -35.79
N GLN A 854 -6.07 17.02 -34.55
CA GLN A 854 -5.00 17.00 -33.57
C GLN A 854 -4.07 15.80 -33.80
N HIS A 855 -2.76 16.00 -33.60
CA HIS A 855 -1.75 14.95 -33.51
C HIS A 855 -1.31 14.82 -32.04
N VAL A 856 -1.35 13.60 -31.50
CA VAL A 856 -0.90 13.27 -30.15
C VAL A 856 0.22 12.24 -30.25
N THR A 857 1.38 12.54 -29.67
CA THR A 857 2.52 11.61 -29.64
C THR A 857 2.73 11.08 -28.23
N VAL A 858 2.78 9.77 -28.10
CA VAL A 858 3.08 9.06 -26.83
C VAL A 858 4.35 8.22 -26.99
N THR A 859 5.14 8.15 -25.93
CA THR A 859 6.33 7.30 -25.88
C THR A 859 5.94 5.88 -25.47
N VAL A 860 6.47 4.89 -26.19
CA VAL A 860 6.30 3.47 -25.90
C VAL A 860 7.59 2.96 -25.25
N HIS A 861 7.49 2.55 -24.00
CA HIS A 861 8.59 1.99 -23.20
C HIS A 861 8.48 0.47 -23.15
N GLY A 862 9.59 -0.23 -23.36
CA GLY A 862 9.67 -1.69 -23.31
C GLY A 862 10.85 -2.22 -24.10
N ASN A 863 11.10 -3.54 -23.99
CA ASN A 863 12.23 -4.20 -24.65
C ASN A 863 11.86 -4.84 -26.00
N ALA A 864 10.59 -4.73 -26.41
CA ALA A 864 10.13 -5.33 -27.66
C ALA A 864 10.65 -4.55 -28.90
N SER A 865 11.00 -5.27 -29.97
CA SER A 865 11.46 -4.64 -31.21
C SER A 865 10.32 -3.85 -31.87
N LEU A 866 10.67 -2.79 -32.65
CA LEU A 866 9.70 -2.01 -33.42
C LEU A 866 8.81 -2.89 -34.32
N ALA A 867 9.37 -3.94 -34.92
CA ALA A 867 8.62 -4.89 -35.76
C ALA A 867 7.58 -5.68 -34.96
N ALA A 868 7.96 -6.14 -33.73
CA ALA A 868 7.04 -6.83 -32.84
C ALA A 868 5.92 -5.91 -32.34
N LEU A 869 6.27 -4.67 -31.95
CA LEU A 869 5.30 -3.65 -31.54
C LEU A 869 4.32 -3.32 -32.67
N ARG A 870 4.80 -3.09 -33.92
CA ARG A 870 3.93 -2.86 -35.07
C ARG A 870 2.96 -4.00 -35.36
N LYS A 871 3.41 -5.24 -35.20
CA LYS A 871 2.57 -6.44 -35.39
C LYS A 871 1.49 -6.57 -34.31
N ALA A 872 1.82 -6.19 -33.08
CA ALA A 872 0.93 -6.32 -31.93
C ALA A 872 0.06 -5.09 -31.68
N LEU A 873 0.33 -3.96 -32.35
CA LEU A 873 -0.39 -2.70 -32.16
C LEU A 873 -1.88 -2.87 -32.44
N LYS A 874 -2.68 -2.51 -31.45
CA LYS A 874 -4.14 -2.40 -31.55
C LYS A 874 -4.55 -1.02 -31.04
N VAL A 875 -5.43 -0.35 -31.79
CA VAL A 875 -5.99 0.95 -31.42
C VAL A 875 -7.51 0.81 -31.38
N GLN A 876 -8.12 1.21 -30.29
CA GLN A 876 -9.57 1.21 -30.10
C GLN A 876 -10.01 2.62 -29.70
N ASP A 877 -11.27 2.96 -29.95
CA ASP A 877 -11.91 4.18 -29.47
C ASP A 877 -13.34 3.89 -29.03
N LEU A 878 -13.90 4.78 -28.22
CA LEU A 878 -15.21 4.59 -27.61
C LEU A 878 -16.32 4.35 -28.64
N ALA A 879 -16.37 5.16 -29.71
CA ALA A 879 -17.44 5.07 -30.70
C ALA A 879 -17.39 3.74 -31.48
N THR A 880 -16.19 3.30 -31.88
CA THR A 880 -15.97 2.00 -32.55
C THR A 880 -16.39 0.83 -31.65
N VAL A 881 -16.01 0.87 -30.38
CA VAL A 881 -16.36 -0.20 -29.42
C VAL A 881 -17.86 -0.24 -29.16
N MET A 882 -18.52 0.90 -28.97
CA MET A 882 -19.99 0.99 -28.81
C MET A 882 -20.74 0.51 -30.06
N ALA A 883 -20.23 0.84 -31.25
CA ALA A 883 -20.82 0.39 -32.52
C ALA A 883 -20.66 -1.12 -32.75
N GLY A 884 -19.69 -1.76 -32.10
CA GLY A 884 -19.36 -3.18 -32.31
C GLY A 884 -18.74 -3.44 -33.69
N ALA A 885 -18.10 -2.43 -34.27
CA ALA A 885 -17.41 -2.57 -35.54
C ALA A 885 -16.12 -3.40 -35.32
N PRO A 886 -15.88 -4.44 -36.14
CA PRO A 886 -14.60 -5.15 -36.08
C PRO A 886 -13.49 -4.23 -36.68
N ARG A 887 -12.35 -4.18 -36.00
CA ARG A 887 -11.08 -3.66 -36.53
C ARG A 887 -10.05 -4.75 -36.61
#